data_2df7282e1e21f92d9f25a4a84bd850f7
#
_entry.id   2df7282e1e21f92d9f25a4a84bd850f7
#
_cell.length_a   1.000
_cell.length_b   1.000
_cell.length_c   1.000
_cell.angle_alpha   90.00
_cell.angle_beta   90.00
_cell.angle_gamma   90.00
#
_symmetry.space_group_name_H-M   'P 1'
#
loop_
_entity.id
_entity.type
_entity.pdbx_description
1 polymer ?
#
loop_
_entity_poly.entity_id
_entity_poly.type
_entity_poly.pdbx_seq_one_letter_code
_entity_poly.pdbx_strand_id
1 'polypeptide(L)'
;MSSFAAPTHLRPSAPSASLSRRRLHSTRSSSSVTPRSSSLQCNNLSSSQNPSNNKREKNSSSILKYLSKPLAVSAAAATTATLFLQLTPVFTGGGGGNGGGFGGGEGGGGGGGGGGDGGFWRKLFRPEPAFADEDNESQEWDSHGLPANIVVQLSKLSGFKKYKLSEIFFFDRRRGVTVGTEDSFFEMVSLRPGGVYTKTQLAKELETLATCGMFEKVDMENKTMPDGTMALTISFLESTWESADRFKCINVGMMTQSKPIEMDADMTDKEKMEYYMSQEKDYQRRIQKARPCLLPPSVKGEILKMLKDNGTVSARLLQRIRDRVQKWYHDEGYACAQVVNFGNLNTEEVVCEVVEGDITQLVVQFHDKLGNVVEGNTQLAVVKRELPKQLRQGNVFNIEAGKQALRNINSLALFSNIEVNPRPDEKNEGGIIVEIKLKELDQKSAEVSTEWSLVPGRGGRPTFASLQPGGTVSFEHRNLKGLNRSIMGSVTTSNFLNPQDDLAFKLEYVHPYLDGVYNIRNRTFKSSCFNSRKLSPVFTGGPGVDEVPPIWVDRAGVKANITENFTRQSKFTYGLVMEEITTRDESSHISPNGQRVLPSGGISADGPPTTLSGTGIDRMAFLQANITRDNTKFVNGAIVGERNVFQVDQGLGVGSKFPFFNRHQLTLTRFIQLKKVEEGANKPPPPVLVLHGHYGGCVGDLPSYDAFTLGGPYSVRGYNMGELGAARNILEVGAEIRVPVRNTHVYAFAEHGNDLGSSKDVKGNPTEVYRRMGHGSSYGAGVKLGLVRAEYAVDHNTGTGALFFRFGERF
;
A
#
# COMPACT_ATOMS: atom_id res chain seq x y z
N MET A 1 -34.45 -33.74 -44.59
CA MET A 1 -33.60 -34.67 -45.41
C MET A 1 -32.33 -34.87 -44.63
N SER A 2 -32.17 -36.13 -44.24
CA SER A 2 -31.00 -36.92 -43.92
C SER A 2 -30.06 -36.39 -42.81
N SER A 3 -30.11 -36.89 -41.53
CA SER A 3 -29.78 -38.22 -41.01
C SER A 3 -28.36 -38.68 -41.28
N PHE A 4 -27.68 -38.95 -40.18
CA PHE A 4 -26.74 -40.05 -39.85
C PHE A 4 -25.88 -39.60 -38.68
N ALA A 5 -26.03 -40.13 -37.50
CA ALA A 5 -25.77 -41.43 -36.92
C ALA A 5 -24.41 -41.47 -36.16
N ALA A 6 -24.48 -41.75 -34.89
CA ALA A 6 -23.34 -42.12 -34.03
C ALA A 6 -22.81 -43.54 -34.32
N PRO A 7 -21.64 -43.93 -33.86
CA PRO A 7 -21.52 -45.07 -32.95
C PRO A 7 -20.61 -44.83 -31.74
N THR A 8 -21.10 -45.15 -30.56
CA THR A 8 -20.85 -46.25 -29.59
C THR A 8 -19.44 -46.81 -29.38
N HIS A 9 -19.13 -46.92 -28.09
CA HIS A 9 -18.28 -47.87 -27.36
C HIS A 9 -16.73 -47.65 -27.33
N LEU A 10 -16.19 -47.47 -26.16
CA LEU A 10 -15.53 -48.49 -25.33
C LEU A 10 -14.96 -47.89 -24.02
N ARG A 11 -15.38 -48.47 -22.88
CA ARG A 11 -14.63 -48.49 -21.62
C ARG A 11 -13.60 -49.63 -21.69
N PRO A 12 -12.47 -49.57 -20.97
CA PRO A 12 -12.32 -50.51 -19.85
C PRO A 12 -11.72 -49.82 -18.58
N SER A 13 -12.32 -50.18 -17.46
CA SER A 13 -11.93 -51.07 -16.35
C SER A 13 -10.71 -50.63 -15.51
N ALA A 14 -11.03 -50.40 -14.22
CA ALA A 14 -10.11 -50.27 -13.09
C ALA A 14 -9.43 -51.64 -12.76
N PRO A 15 -8.37 -51.60 -11.91
CA PRO A 15 -8.30 -52.65 -10.89
C PRO A 15 -8.25 -52.08 -9.47
N SER A 16 -8.98 -52.81 -8.64
CA SER A 16 -9.03 -52.83 -7.21
C SER A 16 -7.79 -53.49 -6.58
N ALA A 17 -7.37 -53.03 -5.40
CA ALA A 17 -6.70 -53.80 -4.35
C ALA A 17 -6.84 -53.01 -3.06
N SER A 18 -7.69 -53.34 -2.15
CA SER A 18 -7.68 -54.28 -1.03
C SER A 18 -6.85 -53.84 0.17
N LEU A 19 -7.55 -53.38 1.22
CA LEU A 19 -7.54 -53.79 2.63
C LEU A 19 -6.22 -54.14 3.32
N SER A 20 -5.93 -53.41 4.39
CA SER A 20 -5.63 -54.05 5.69
C SER A 20 -5.99 -53.15 6.86
N ARG A 21 -7.00 -53.62 7.61
CA ARG A 21 -7.32 -53.22 8.99
C ARG A 21 -6.23 -53.72 9.94
N ARG A 22 -5.82 -52.87 10.86
CA ARG A 22 -5.37 -53.34 12.19
C ARG A 22 -6.07 -52.55 13.27
N ARG A 23 -6.96 -53.30 13.94
CA ARG A 23 -7.46 -53.01 15.29
C ARG A 23 -6.36 -53.40 16.31
N LEU A 24 -6.24 -52.60 17.35
CA LEU A 24 -5.83 -53.08 18.65
C LEU A 24 -6.54 -52.28 19.75
N HIS A 25 -7.11 -53.08 20.62
CA HIS A 25 -7.87 -52.97 21.82
C HIS A 25 -7.47 -51.90 22.83
N SER A 26 -8.43 -51.19 23.33
CA SER A 26 -9.05 -51.02 24.64
C SER A 26 -8.27 -51.46 25.88
N THR A 27 -8.10 -50.54 26.82
CA THR A 27 -8.35 -50.81 28.23
C THR A 27 -8.94 -49.58 28.91
N ARG A 28 -10.06 -49.82 29.54
CA ARG A 28 -10.81 -48.98 30.48
C ARG A 28 -10.04 -48.87 31.79
N SER A 29 -10.07 -47.73 32.43
CA SER A 29 -10.26 -47.65 33.88
C SER A 29 -11.03 -46.37 34.22
N SER A 30 -12.12 -46.59 34.83
CA SER A 30 -13.11 -45.70 35.42
C SER A 30 -12.59 -45.17 36.78
N SER A 31 -12.78 -43.92 37.08
CA SER A 31 -13.06 -43.44 38.43
C SER A 31 -13.87 -42.18 38.39
N SER A 32 -15.07 -42.30 38.83
CA SER A 32 -16.08 -41.31 39.19
C SER A 32 -15.69 -40.55 40.45
N VAL A 33 -15.82 -39.23 40.43
CA VAL A 33 -16.18 -38.47 41.64
C VAL A 33 -17.04 -37.29 41.24
N THR A 34 -18.27 -37.28 41.70
CA THR A 34 -19.29 -36.25 41.62
C THR A 34 -19.17 -35.24 42.77
N PRO A 35 -19.98 -34.20 42.79
CA PRO A 35 -19.57 -32.86 43.25
C PRO A 35 -20.03 -32.54 44.68
N ARG A 36 -19.44 -31.55 45.27
CA ARG A 36 -19.97 -30.90 46.50
C ARG A 36 -20.23 -29.43 46.28
N SER A 37 -21.48 -29.11 46.30
CA SER A 37 -22.09 -27.84 46.61
C SER A 37 -21.72 -27.39 48.03
N SER A 38 -21.41 -26.12 48.20
CA SER A 38 -21.59 -25.42 49.47
C SER A 38 -22.04 -23.97 49.21
N SER A 39 -23.34 -23.82 49.46
CA SER A 39 -24.00 -22.57 49.79
C SER A 39 -23.50 -22.04 51.15
N LEU A 40 -23.28 -20.72 51.21
CA LEU A 40 -23.36 -20.00 52.49
C LEU A 40 -24.06 -18.69 52.29
N GLN A 41 -25.10 -18.58 53.06
CA GLN A 41 -26.05 -17.50 53.21
C GLN A 41 -25.50 -16.30 53.96
N CYS A 42 -26.09 -15.17 53.62
CA CYS A 42 -26.53 -14.04 54.39
C CYS A 42 -25.97 -13.73 55.78
N ASN A 43 -25.62 -12.49 56.01
CA ASN A 43 -26.17 -11.79 57.16
C ASN A 43 -26.31 -10.29 56.90
N ASN A 44 -27.54 -9.85 57.05
CA ASN A 44 -28.02 -8.50 57.27
C ASN A 44 -27.51 -7.92 58.61
N LEU A 45 -27.19 -6.65 58.65
CA LEU A 45 -27.43 -5.81 59.84
C LEU A 45 -27.73 -4.39 59.38
N SER A 46 -28.94 -4.02 59.75
CA SER A 46 -29.59 -2.73 59.72
C SER A 46 -29.04 -1.77 60.75
N SER A 47 -29.09 -0.47 60.47
CA SER A 47 -29.69 0.61 61.29
C SER A 47 -29.13 1.96 60.81
N SER A 48 -29.97 2.78 60.28
CA SER A 48 -30.80 3.85 60.83
C SER A 48 -30.12 5.20 60.95
N GLN A 49 -30.61 6.10 60.20
CA GLN A 49 -31.12 7.44 60.54
C GLN A 49 -30.77 8.54 59.49
N ASN A 50 -31.83 8.99 58.90
CA ASN A 50 -32.00 10.32 58.26
C ASN A 50 -32.11 11.42 59.36
N PRO A 51 -32.19 12.77 59.12
CA PRO A 51 -32.41 13.43 57.81
C PRO A 51 -31.64 14.78 57.68
N SER A 52 -31.63 15.39 56.54
CA SER A 52 -32.13 16.72 56.22
C SER A 52 -31.48 17.40 55.02
N ASN A 53 -32.34 17.74 54.12
CA ASN A 53 -32.45 18.99 53.35
C ASN A 53 -31.42 19.41 52.27
N ASN A 54 -32.03 19.46 51.08
CA ASN A 54 -31.93 20.58 50.12
C ASN A 54 -30.68 20.72 49.25
N LYS A 55 -30.75 20.35 48.01
CA LYS A 55 -31.06 21.21 46.86
C LYS A 55 -30.90 20.42 45.52
N ARG A 56 -32.03 20.33 44.86
CA ARG A 56 -32.08 20.06 43.42
C ARG A 56 -31.37 21.21 42.69
N GLU A 57 -30.34 20.94 41.99
CA GLU A 57 -29.94 21.72 40.82
C GLU A 57 -29.71 20.83 39.63
N LYS A 58 -30.47 21.18 38.62
CA LYS A 58 -30.52 20.58 37.28
C LYS A 58 -29.19 20.73 36.59
N ASN A 59 -28.51 19.65 36.28
CA ASN A 59 -27.46 19.62 35.27
C ASN A 59 -28.03 19.07 33.95
N SER A 60 -28.76 19.93 33.26
CA SER A 60 -29.13 19.69 31.83
C SER A 60 -28.79 20.93 31.00
N SER A 61 -27.49 21.26 30.90
CA SER A 61 -27.09 22.39 30.06
C SER A 61 -25.63 22.35 29.62
N SER A 62 -25.03 21.18 29.43
CA SER A 62 -23.65 21.10 28.89
C SER A 62 -23.52 20.71 27.41
N ILE A 63 -24.62 20.29 26.78
CA ILE A 63 -24.59 19.93 25.34
C ILE A 63 -24.87 21.14 24.43
N LEU A 64 -25.54 22.17 24.93
CA LEU A 64 -25.86 23.37 24.14
C LEU A 64 -24.74 24.44 24.10
N LYS A 65 -23.70 24.30 24.91
CA LYS A 65 -22.55 25.24 24.89
C LYS A 65 -21.51 24.95 23.77
N TYR A 66 -21.59 23.79 23.13
CA TYR A 66 -20.70 23.45 22.02
C TYR A 66 -21.28 23.75 20.62
N LEU A 67 -22.58 24.12 20.57
CA LEU A 67 -23.26 24.42 19.29
C LEU A 67 -23.33 25.91 18.94
N SER A 68 -22.75 26.79 19.76
CA SER A 68 -22.78 28.23 19.50
C SER A 68 -21.50 28.83 18.89
N LYS A 69 -20.62 28.03 18.32
CA LYS A 69 -19.40 28.50 17.60
C LYS A 69 -19.23 27.99 16.15
N PRO A 70 -20.25 27.87 15.31
CA PRO A 70 -20.00 27.53 13.90
C PRO A 70 -20.13 28.68 12.90
N LEU A 71 -20.37 29.92 13.34
CA LEU A 71 -20.61 31.04 12.41
C LEU A 71 -19.33 31.79 11.96
N ALA A 72 -18.15 31.48 12.54
CA ALA A 72 -16.90 32.13 12.17
C ALA A 72 -16.09 31.35 11.12
N VAL A 73 -16.43 30.07 10.86
CA VAL A 73 -15.69 29.20 9.91
C VAL A 73 -16.26 29.29 8.49
N SER A 74 -17.54 29.66 8.35
CA SER A 74 -18.17 29.84 7.03
C SER A 74 -17.69 31.08 6.26
N ALA A 75 -17.16 32.11 6.96
CA ALA A 75 -16.59 33.29 6.30
C ALA A 75 -15.18 33.06 5.75
N ALA A 76 -14.39 32.11 6.31
CA ALA A 76 -13.07 31.77 5.82
C ALA A 76 -13.08 30.85 4.59
N ALA A 77 -14.11 30.02 4.44
CA ALA A 77 -14.26 29.14 3.27
C ALA A 77 -14.74 29.90 2.02
N ALA A 78 -15.49 30.99 2.22
CA ALA A 78 -15.93 31.84 1.08
C ALA A 78 -14.78 32.72 0.53
N THR A 79 -13.80 33.08 1.34
CA THR A 79 -12.62 33.86 0.90
C THR A 79 -11.59 33.03 0.15
N THR A 80 -11.47 31.72 0.42
CA THR A 80 -10.59 30.85 -0.34
C THR A 80 -11.14 30.46 -1.71
N ALA A 81 -12.46 30.40 -1.90
CA ALA A 81 -13.08 30.13 -3.19
C ALA A 81 -12.94 31.31 -4.19
N THR A 82 -12.89 32.55 -3.67
CA THR A 82 -12.70 33.75 -4.50
C THR A 82 -11.28 33.96 -4.97
N LEU A 83 -10.27 33.37 -4.28
CA LEU A 83 -8.86 33.49 -4.70
C LEU A 83 -8.48 32.50 -5.80
N PHE A 84 -9.26 31.43 -6.02
CA PHE A 84 -8.98 30.45 -7.08
C PHE A 84 -9.54 30.84 -8.46
N LEU A 85 -10.41 31.85 -8.52
CA LEU A 85 -11.02 32.33 -9.78
C LEU A 85 -10.27 33.46 -10.46
N GLN A 86 -9.16 33.96 -9.91
CA GLN A 86 -8.42 35.09 -10.47
C GLN A 86 -7.05 34.75 -11.09
N LEU A 87 -6.72 33.47 -11.31
CA LEU A 87 -5.46 33.07 -11.95
C LEU A 87 -5.68 32.25 -13.22
N THR A 88 -6.25 32.88 -14.25
CA THR A 88 -6.05 32.42 -15.64
C THR A 88 -5.40 33.54 -16.44
N PRO A 89 -4.13 33.43 -16.82
CA PRO A 89 -3.58 34.32 -17.84
C PRO A 89 -3.94 33.78 -19.22
N VAL A 90 -4.56 34.65 -19.97
CA VAL A 90 -4.78 34.57 -21.41
C VAL A 90 -3.44 34.54 -22.14
N PHE A 91 -3.16 33.47 -22.88
CA PHE A 91 -2.06 33.43 -23.84
C PHE A 91 -2.60 33.87 -25.22
N THR A 92 -2.26 35.10 -25.63
CA THR A 92 -2.17 35.46 -27.02
C THR A 92 -0.73 35.36 -27.48
N GLY A 93 -0.55 34.84 -28.69
CA GLY A 93 0.73 34.49 -29.26
C GLY A 93 1.50 35.67 -29.85
N GLY A 94 2.74 35.40 -30.22
CA GLY A 94 3.54 36.27 -31.08
C GLY A 94 5.02 36.02 -30.94
N GLY A 95 5.63 35.56 -31.96
CA GLY A 95 6.88 35.22 -32.41
C GLY A 95 8.13 35.99 -32.08
N GLY A 96 9.24 35.29 -32.26
CA GLY A 96 10.46 35.82 -32.87
C GLY A 96 11.61 36.22 -32.00
N GLY A 97 12.75 35.50 -32.16
CA GLY A 97 14.05 36.17 -32.31
C GLY A 97 15.04 36.14 -31.19
N ASN A 98 16.05 35.32 -31.40
CA ASN A 98 17.52 35.50 -31.20
C ASN A 98 18.11 36.29 -30.03
N GLY A 99 19.08 35.67 -29.39
CA GLY A 99 20.37 36.32 -29.15
C GLY A 99 20.79 36.54 -27.72
N GLY A 100 21.83 35.78 -27.29
CA GLY A 100 22.98 36.35 -26.64
C GLY A 100 22.99 36.68 -25.18
N GLY A 101 23.80 35.92 -24.40
CA GLY A 101 24.85 36.50 -23.62
C GLY A 101 24.64 36.87 -22.15
N PHE A 102 25.46 36.23 -21.33
CA PHE A 102 26.14 36.73 -20.12
C PHE A 102 25.37 37.16 -18.86
N GLY A 103 25.83 36.54 -17.77
CA GLY A 103 26.20 37.28 -16.56
C GLY A 103 25.33 37.09 -15.33
N GLY A 104 25.85 36.36 -14.39
CA GLY A 104 26.12 36.80 -13.04
C GLY A 104 24.96 37.04 -12.06
N GLY A 105 25.08 36.40 -10.92
CA GLY A 105 24.70 37.06 -9.67
C GLY A 105 23.66 36.32 -8.83
N GLU A 106 24.20 35.63 -7.83
CA GLU A 106 23.83 35.60 -6.41
C GLU A 106 22.35 35.75 -5.98
N GLY A 107 21.97 34.82 -5.08
CA GLY A 107 21.07 35.17 -3.98
C GLY A 107 19.99 34.16 -3.59
N GLY A 108 20.31 33.29 -2.66
CA GLY A 108 19.55 33.12 -1.45
C GLY A 108 18.17 32.48 -1.48
N GLY A 109 18.05 31.39 -0.78
CA GLY A 109 16.90 31.22 0.06
C GLY A 109 15.87 30.19 -0.28
N GLY A 110 15.97 29.03 0.34
CA GLY A 110 14.88 28.53 1.12
C GLY A 110 13.75 27.78 0.45
N GLY A 111 13.62 26.52 0.83
CA GLY A 111 12.29 25.97 0.97
C GLY A 111 11.92 24.79 0.12
N GLY A 112 12.11 23.63 0.68
CA GLY A 112 11.07 22.67 0.95
C GLY A 112 10.36 22.03 -0.20
N GLY A 113 10.43 20.72 -0.26
CA GLY A 113 9.40 19.97 -0.87
C GLY A 113 9.80 18.65 -1.45
N GLY A 114 9.70 17.62 -0.65
CA GLY A 114 9.04 16.41 -0.93
C GLY A 114 9.47 15.57 -2.11
N GLY A 115 9.91 14.39 -1.77
CA GLY A 115 9.79 13.29 -2.67
C GLY A 115 11.07 12.52 -2.88
N GLY A 116 11.19 11.37 -2.29
CA GLY A 116 12.14 10.41 -2.73
C GLY A 116 12.61 9.42 -1.67
N ASP A 117 11.89 8.33 -1.54
CA ASP A 117 12.17 7.16 -0.71
C ASP A 117 13.52 6.47 -0.94
N GLY A 118 14.40 7.02 -1.76
CA GLY A 118 15.71 6.42 -2.05
C GLY A 118 16.87 6.93 -1.21
N GLY A 119 16.74 8.10 -0.55
CA GLY A 119 17.84 8.78 0.10
C GLY A 119 18.29 8.17 1.42
N PHE A 120 17.38 7.65 2.20
CA PHE A 120 17.62 7.12 3.53
C PHE A 120 18.45 5.83 3.50
N TRP A 121 18.07 4.88 2.63
CA TRP A 121 18.75 3.58 2.51
C TRP A 121 20.14 3.69 1.88
N ARG A 122 20.37 4.72 1.02
CA ARG A 122 21.70 5.00 0.47
C ARG A 122 22.69 5.48 1.53
N LYS A 123 22.23 6.25 2.52
CA LYS A 123 23.08 6.69 3.63
C LYS A 123 23.41 5.59 4.64
N LEU A 124 22.52 4.60 4.80
CA LEU A 124 22.72 3.51 5.76
C LEU A 124 23.69 2.43 5.26
N PHE A 125 23.80 2.25 3.94
CA PHE A 125 24.53 1.13 3.34
C PHE A 125 25.70 1.50 2.43
N ARG A 126 25.94 2.78 2.24
CA ARG A 126 27.26 3.24 1.86
C ARG A 126 27.91 3.84 3.11
N PRO A 127 29.03 3.31 3.59
CA PRO A 127 29.91 4.18 4.37
C PRO A 127 30.10 5.41 3.48
N GLU A 128 29.76 6.57 4.01
CA GLU A 128 30.16 7.81 3.34
C GLU A 128 31.64 7.64 3.03
N PRO A 129 32.07 7.78 1.78
CA PRO A 129 33.48 7.94 1.54
C PRO A 129 33.85 9.06 2.48
N ALA A 130 34.90 8.88 3.30
CA ALA A 130 35.40 9.94 4.14
C ALA A 130 35.61 11.11 3.19
N PHE A 131 34.65 12.05 3.20
CA PHE A 131 34.79 13.27 2.45
C PHE A 131 36.03 13.94 3.00
N ALA A 132 37.03 14.09 2.17
CA ALA A 132 37.94 15.17 2.34
C ALA A 132 37.04 16.41 2.40
N ASP A 133 37.03 17.06 3.57
CA ASP A 133 36.22 18.24 3.84
C ASP A 133 36.17 19.14 2.59
N GLU A 134 34.95 19.52 2.17
CA GLU A 134 34.72 20.44 1.07
C GLU A 134 35.35 21.87 1.31
N ASP A 135 36.03 22.03 2.43
CA ASP A 135 36.81 23.24 2.77
C ASP A 135 38.17 23.31 2.06
N ASN A 136 38.43 22.49 1.04
CA ASN A 136 39.74 22.41 0.40
C ASN A 136 40.00 23.45 -0.71
N GLU A 137 39.14 24.42 -0.94
CA GLU A 137 39.38 25.43 -1.99
C GLU A 137 40.44 26.49 -1.64
N SER A 138 41.04 26.48 -0.43
CA SER A 138 42.08 27.44 -0.03
C SER A 138 43.23 26.88 0.80
N GLN A 139 43.45 25.56 0.79
CA GLN A 139 44.63 25.04 1.47
C GLN A 139 45.87 25.32 0.64
N GLU A 140 46.60 26.39 1.02
CA GLU A 140 47.93 26.65 0.49
C GLU A 140 48.84 25.45 0.72
N TRP A 141 49.30 24.84 -0.37
CA TRP A 141 50.29 23.79 -0.36
C TRP A 141 51.65 24.43 -0.68
N ASP A 142 52.74 23.93 -0.05
CA ASP A 142 54.04 24.48 -0.19
C ASP A 142 54.79 23.89 -1.39
N SER A 143 54.82 24.62 -2.52
CA SER A 143 55.46 24.19 -3.77
C SER A 143 56.97 24.39 -3.75
N HIS A 144 57.52 25.05 -2.72
CA HIS A 144 58.95 25.39 -2.68
C HIS A 144 59.78 24.39 -1.88
N GLY A 145 60.91 23.93 -2.44
CA GLY A 145 61.96 23.27 -1.70
C GLY A 145 62.21 21.79 -1.96
N LEU A 146 61.50 21.18 -2.91
CA LEU A 146 61.86 19.84 -3.38
C LEU A 146 62.45 19.93 -4.81
N PRO A 147 63.63 19.36 -5.07
CA PRO A 147 64.16 19.28 -6.42
C PRO A 147 63.27 18.46 -7.33
N ALA A 148 63.04 18.89 -8.56
CA ALA A 148 62.23 18.21 -9.55
C ALA A 148 62.80 16.83 -9.96
N ASN A 149 61.91 15.88 -10.27
CA ASN A 149 62.23 14.54 -10.76
C ASN A 149 63.05 13.65 -9.81
N ILE A 150 63.01 13.88 -8.51
CA ILE A 150 63.68 13.01 -7.52
C ILE A 150 62.66 12.09 -6.87
N VAL A 151 62.99 10.82 -6.72
CA VAL A 151 62.22 9.85 -5.93
C VAL A 151 62.59 10.04 -4.43
N VAL A 152 61.60 10.42 -3.63
CA VAL A 152 61.79 10.65 -2.19
C VAL A 152 61.00 9.61 -1.41
N GLN A 153 61.68 8.88 -0.54
CA GLN A 153 61.02 7.96 0.36
C GLN A 153 60.17 8.73 1.38
N LEU A 154 59.03 8.16 1.81
CA LEU A 154 58.12 8.78 2.76
C LEU A 154 58.83 9.23 4.06
N SER A 155 59.80 8.48 4.52
CA SER A 155 60.61 8.81 5.69
C SER A 155 61.36 10.17 5.62
N LYS A 156 61.75 10.59 4.41
CA LYS A 156 62.52 11.82 4.14
C LYS A 156 61.62 13.04 3.91
N LEU A 157 60.29 12.92 3.87
CA LEU A 157 59.35 14.03 3.76
C LEU A 157 59.29 14.81 5.06
N SER A 158 59.13 16.15 4.96
CA SER A 158 58.94 17.04 6.13
C SER A 158 57.57 16.82 6.74
N GLY A 159 57.51 16.68 8.06
CA GLY A 159 56.24 16.52 8.81
C GLY A 159 55.36 17.76 8.84
N PHE A 160 55.89 18.92 8.53
CA PHE A 160 55.17 20.20 8.65
C PHE A 160 54.64 20.72 7.29
N LYS A 161 54.99 20.06 6.17
CA LYS A 161 54.56 20.48 4.84
C LYS A 161 53.36 19.73 4.36
N LYS A 162 52.50 20.40 3.57
CA LYS A 162 51.40 19.83 2.84
C LYS A 162 51.82 19.59 1.39
N TYR A 163 51.50 18.43 0.87
CA TYR A 163 51.89 17.99 -0.47
C TYR A 163 50.65 17.73 -1.34
N LYS A 164 50.60 18.32 -2.52
CA LYS A 164 49.54 18.07 -3.49
C LYS A 164 49.92 16.89 -4.37
N LEU A 165 49.03 15.85 -4.41
CA LEU A 165 49.23 14.69 -5.25
C LEU A 165 48.70 14.98 -6.67
N SER A 166 49.53 14.80 -7.69
CA SER A 166 49.10 14.85 -9.10
C SER A 166 48.54 13.54 -9.58
N GLU A 167 49.25 12.45 -9.30
CA GLU A 167 48.92 11.12 -9.79
C GLU A 167 49.23 10.07 -8.74
N ILE A 168 48.53 8.94 -8.80
CA ILE A 168 48.74 7.77 -7.94
C ILE A 168 48.90 6.55 -8.82
N PHE A 169 50.03 5.87 -8.69
CA PHE A 169 50.32 4.65 -9.41
C PHE A 169 50.48 3.46 -8.45
N PHE A 170 50.00 2.27 -8.89
CA PHE A 170 50.22 1.02 -8.21
C PHE A 170 51.20 0.16 -9.00
N PHE A 171 52.30 -0.26 -8.35
CA PHE A 171 53.30 -1.14 -8.96
C PHE A 171 53.27 -2.53 -8.30
N ASP A 172 52.82 -3.51 -9.06
CA ASP A 172 52.85 -4.92 -8.63
C ASP A 172 54.29 -5.48 -8.83
N ARG A 173 54.97 -5.67 -7.72
CA ARG A 173 56.38 -6.20 -7.79
C ARG A 173 56.45 -7.65 -8.30
N ARG A 174 55.41 -8.45 -8.15
CA ARG A 174 55.39 -9.85 -8.60
C ARG A 174 55.25 -9.94 -10.13
N ARG A 175 54.39 -9.09 -10.68
CA ARG A 175 54.11 -9.05 -12.13
C ARG A 175 55.00 -8.09 -12.88
N GLY A 176 55.67 -7.18 -12.20
CA GLY A 176 56.47 -6.13 -12.83
C GLY A 176 55.67 -5.11 -13.65
N VAL A 177 54.37 -4.95 -13.36
CA VAL A 177 53.45 -4.11 -14.11
C VAL A 177 52.91 -2.98 -13.23
N THR A 178 52.83 -1.78 -13.79
CA THR A 178 52.12 -0.67 -13.20
C THR A 178 50.62 -0.83 -13.47
N VAL A 179 49.82 -0.84 -12.45
CA VAL A 179 48.39 -0.98 -12.53
C VAL A 179 47.77 0.41 -12.42
N GLY A 180 46.80 0.72 -13.25
CA GLY A 180 46.11 2.01 -13.27
C GLY A 180 45.07 2.17 -12.15
N THR A 181 44.45 3.35 -12.09
CA THR A 181 43.37 3.70 -11.14
C THR A 181 42.08 2.90 -11.32
N GLU A 182 41.95 2.10 -12.38
CA GLU A 182 40.83 1.19 -12.66
C GLU A 182 40.93 -0.12 -11.86
N ASP A 183 42.05 -0.35 -11.18
CA ASP A 183 42.23 -1.58 -10.40
C ASP A 183 41.45 -1.50 -9.08
N SER A 184 40.93 -2.66 -8.64
CA SER A 184 40.18 -2.82 -7.39
C SER A 184 40.95 -2.36 -6.14
N PHE A 185 42.28 -2.36 -6.16
CA PHE A 185 43.10 -1.86 -5.07
C PHE A 185 43.04 -0.34 -4.91
N PHE A 186 42.71 0.41 -5.96
CA PHE A 186 42.54 1.86 -5.86
C PHE A 186 41.34 2.23 -4.98
N GLU A 187 40.30 1.40 -4.92
CA GLU A 187 39.14 1.61 -4.04
C GLU A 187 39.48 1.49 -2.55
N MET A 188 40.54 0.77 -2.21
CA MET A 188 41.02 0.59 -0.85
C MET A 188 41.81 1.80 -0.32
N VAL A 189 42.33 2.64 -1.20
CA VAL A 189 43.13 3.79 -0.85
C VAL A 189 42.24 5.02 -0.69
N SER A 190 42.36 5.72 0.44
CA SER A 190 41.57 6.94 0.71
C SER A 190 42.10 8.15 -0.04
N LEU A 191 43.36 8.09 -0.49
CA LEU A 191 44.01 9.16 -1.23
C LEU A 191 43.42 9.34 -2.62
N ARG A 192 43.28 10.57 -3.07
CA ARG A 192 42.77 10.88 -4.43
C ARG A 192 43.73 11.84 -5.15
N PRO A 193 43.88 11.68 -6.50
CA PRO A 193 44.61 12.64 -7.32
C PRO A 193 44.02 14.04 -7.16
N GLY A 194 44.90 15.05 -7.09
CA GLY A 194 44.49 16.45 -6.86
C GLY A 194 44.36 16.84 -5.38
N GLY A 195 44.30 15.91 -4.46
CA GLY A 195 44.18 16.17 -3.02
C GLY A 195 45.49 16.62 -2.40
N VAL A 196 45.40 17.33 -1.26
CA VAL A 196 46.52 17.86 -0.47
C VAL A 196 46.63 17.05 0.83
N TYR A 197 47.79 16.44 1.07
CA TYR A 197 48.02 15.52 2.19
C TYR A 197 49.28 15.87 2.97
N THR A 198 49.26 15.59 4.26
CA THR A 198 50.42 15.67 5.13
C THR A 198 51.17 14.33 5.16
N LYS A 199 52.44 14.37 5.60
CA LYS A 199 53.22 13.13 5.79
C LYS A 199 52.54 12.15 6.74
N THR A 200 51.88 12.68 7.80
CA THR A 200 51.14 11.82 8.76
C THR A 200 49.96 11.11 8.13
N GLN A 201 49.25 11.75 7.22
CA GLN A 201 48.15 11.13 6.47
C GLN A 201 48.65 10.04 5.52
N LEU A 202 49.74 10.33 4.77
CA LEU A 202 50.39 9.33 3.90
C LEU A 202 50.95 8.14 4.67
N ALA A 203 51.53 8.37 5.85
CA ALA A 203 52.04 7.29 6.71
C ALA A 203 50.92 6.44 7.28
N LYS A 204 49.81 7.04 7.70
CA LYS A 204 48.62 6.33 8.18
C LYS A 204 48.02 5.47 7.08
N GLU A 205 47.98 5.96 5.85
CA GLU A 205 47.48 5.20 4.72
C GLU A 205 48.39 3.98 4.42
N LEU A 206 49.72 4.17 4.45
CA LEU A 206 50.67 3.07 4.29
C LEU A 206 50.50 2.01 5.40
N GLU A 207 50.30 2.44 6.64
CA GLU A 207 50.04 1.54 7.77
C GLU A 207 48.73 0.80 7.57
N THR A 208 47.68 1.47 7.13
CA THR A 208 46.39 0.83 6.81
C THR A 208 46.53 -0.22 5.74
N LEU A 209 47.27 0.06 4.66
CA LEU A 209 47.55 -0.92 3.61
C LEU A 209 48.43 -2.09 4.08
N ALA A 210 49.41 -1.82 4.93
CA ALA A 210 50.27 -2.87 5.50
C ALA A 210 49.52 -3.80 6.47
N THR A 211 48.53 -3.25 7.18
CA THR A 211 47.74 -4.03 8.18
C THR A 211 46.53 -4.73 7.58
N CYS A 212 46.12 -4.41 6.35
CA CYS A 212 44.93 -5.00 5.72
C CYS A 212 45.04 -6.52 5.41
N GLY A 213 46.25 -7.11 5.53
CA GLY A 213 46.49 -8.54 5.33
C GLY A 213 46.52 -9.00 3.86
N MET A 214 46.35 -8.08 2.91
CA MET A 214 46.32 -8.39 1.48
C MET A 214 47.71 -8.37 0.82
N PHE A 215 48.68 -7.75 1.48
CA PHE A 215 50.02 -7.56 0.96
C PHE A 215 51.06 -8.15 1.92
N GLU A 216 52.04 -8.86 1.37
CA GLU A 216 53.22 -9.30 2.10
C GLU A 216 54.14 -8.13 2.37
N LYS A 217 54.22 -7.19 1.43
CA LYS A 217 55.02 -5.99 1.53
C LYS A 217 54.41 -4.86 0.73
N VAL A 218 54.34 -3.68 1.35
CA VAL A 218 53.89 -2.43 0.74
C VAL A 218 54.92 -1.36 1.00
N ASP A 219 55.34 -0.67 -0.01
CA ASP A 219 56.23 0.47 0.07
C ASP A 219 55.62 1.61 -0.73
N MET A 220 55.85 2.85 -0.25
CA MET A 220 55.34 4.08 -0.84
C MET A 220 56.49 4.98 -1.25
N GLU A 221 56.60 5.25 -2.54
CA GLU A 221 57.61 6.11 -3.11
C GLU A 221 56.95 7.36 -3.73
N ASN A 222 57.51 8.53 -3.46
CA ASN A 222 57.00 9.80 -3.96
C ASN A 222 57.97 10.38 -4.98
N LYS A 223 57.50 10.68 -6.18
CA LYS A 223 58.29 11.34 -7.21
C LYS A 223 57.84 12.81 -7.29
N THR A 224 58.79 13.73 -7.14
CA THR A 224 58.52 15.14 -7.30
C THR A 224 58.41 15.51 -8.79
N MET A 225 57.35 16.26 -9.13
CA MET A 225 57.07 16.71 -10.47
C MET A 225 57.63 18.14 -10.67
N PRO A 226 57.89 18.58 -11.95
CA PRO A 226 58.40 19.91 -12.23
C PRO A 226 57.52 21.07 -11.79
N ASP A 227 56.21 20.81 -11.66
CA ASP A 227 55.20 21.79 -11.20
C ASP A 227 55.08 21.86 -9.68
N GLY A 228 55.98 21.20 -8.94
CA GLY A 228 55.97 21.18 -7.48
C GLY A 228 54.98 20.19 -6.85
N THR A 229 54.18 19.47 -7.64
CA THR A 229 53.30 18.42 -7.18
C THR A 229 54.06 17.09 -6.98
N MET A 230 53.41 16.08 -6.36
CA MET A 230 54.01 14.76 -6.18
C MET A 230 53.19 13.70 -6.92
N ALA A 231 53.87 12.83 -7.64
CA ALA A 231 53.30 11.56 -8.09
C ALA A 231 53.64 10.48 -7.06
N LEU A 232 52.60 9.77 -6.59
CA LEU A 232 52.70 8.73 -5.57
C LEU A 232 52.72 7.37 -6.26
N THR A 233 53.78 6.57 -5.99
CA THR A 233 53.85 5.20 -6.43
C THR A 233 53.76 4.24 -5.24
N ILE A 234 52.71 3.46 -5.15
CA ILE A 234 52.51 2.43 -4.13
C ILE A 234 52.98 1.12 -4.76
N SER A 235 54.15 0.66 -4.35
CA SER A 235 54.67 -0.64 -4.77
C SER A 235 54.29 -1.72 -3.76
N PHE A 236 53.67 -2.78 -4.24
CA PHE A 236 53.17 -3.85 -3.37
C PHE A 236 53.57 -5.24 -3.88
N LEU A 237 53.64 -6.16 -2.91
CA LEU A 237 53.76 -7.60 -3.16
C LEU A 237 52.48 -8.26 -2.66
N GLU A 238 51.63 -8.75 -3.57
CA GLU A 238 50.35 -9.34 -3.22
C GLU A 238 50.55 -10.68 -2.48
N SER A 239 49.78 -10.87 -1.38
CA SER A 239 49.75 -12.16 -0.67
C SER A 239 49.11 -13.25 -1.54
N THR A 240 49.75 -14.39 -1.63
CA THR A 240 49.23 -15.56 -2.36
C THR A 240 49.32 -16.80 -1.51
N TRP A 241 48.31 -17.66 -1.63
CA TRP A 241 48.21 -18.94 -0.92
C TRP A 241 48.16 -20.08 -1.94
N GLU A 242 48.25 -21.33 -1.49
CA GLU A 242 48.13 -22.53 -2.27
C GLU A 242 46.74 -22.62 -2.97
N SER A 243 46.63 -23.51 -3.95
CA SER A 243 45.38 -23.74 -4.67
C SER A 243 44.32 -24.33 -3.73
N ALA A 244 43.05 -23.86 -3.88
CA ALA A 244 41.95 -24.38 -3.12
C ALA A 244 41.00 -25.17 -4.01
N ASP A 245 40.67 -26.38 -3.57
CA ASP A 245 39.71 -27.28 -4.24
C ASP A 245 38.32 -27.25 -3.64
N ARG A 246 38.15 -26.66 -2.44
CA ARG A 246 36.90 -26.60 -1.73
C ARG A 246 36.57 -25.16 -1.28
N PHE A 247 35.30 -24.86 -1.31
CA PHE A 247 34.78 -23.58 -0.83
C PHE A 247 33.65 -23.80 0.18
N LYS A 248 33.78 -23.23 1.35
CA LYS A 248 32.76 -23.25 2.40
C LYS A 248 32.41 -21.83 2.79
N CYS A 249 31.11 -21.52 2.88
CA CYS A 249 30.62 -20.26 3.40
C CYS A 249 29.86 -20.51 4.70
N ILE A 250 30.19 -19.77 5.75
CA ILE A 250 29.63 -19.91 7.09
C ILE A 250 29.14 -18.55 7.62
N ASN A 251 28.05 -18.59 8.39
CA ASN A 251 27.58 -17.42 9.13
C ASN A 251 28.25 -17.40 10.51
N VAL A 252 29.08 -16.38 10.74
CA VAL A 252 29.78 -16.15 12.02
C VAL A 252 29.08 -15.11 12.89
N GLY A 253 27.96 -14.56 12.45
CA GLY A 253 27.15 -13.63 13.23
C GLY A 253 26.71 -14.27 14.55
N MET A 254 26.72 -13.49 15.62
CA MET A 254 26.38 -13.91 17.00
C MET A 254 27.32 -14.97 17.59
N MET A 255 28.45 -15.25 16.95
CA MET A 255 29.49 -16.06 17.55
C MET A 255 30.45 -15.17 18.34
N THR A 256 30.78 -15.60 19.57
CA THR A 256 31.76 -14.89 20.40
C THR A 256 33.10 -14.86 19.66
N GLN A 257 33.62 -13.68 19.39
CA GLN A 257 34.96 -13.55 18.85
C GLN A 257 35.96 -13.91 19.93
N SER A 258 36.91 -14.76 19.60
CA SER A 258 38.05 -14.98 20.48
C SER A 258 38.88 -13.70 20.50
N LYS A 259 39.00 -13.06 21.66
CA LYS A 259 39.91 -11.92 21.82
C LYS A 259 41.31 -12.36 21.46
N PRO A 260 42.02 -11.65 20.57
CA PRO A 260 43.42 -11.91 20.36
C PRO A 260 44.12 -11.65 21.70
N ILE A 261 44.83 -12.63 22.21
CA ILE A 261 45.69 -12.44 23.37
C ILE A 261 46.90 -11.69 22.85
N GLU A 262 47.17 -10.53 23.42
CA GLU A 262 48.41 -9.78 23.13
C GLU A 262 49.59 -10.71 23.43
N MET A 263 50.42 -10.96 22.42
CA MET A 263 51.61 -11.78 22.59
C MET A 263 52.65 -10.99 23.37
N ASP A 264 53.03 -11.46 24.54
CA ASP A 264 54.15 -10.88 25.25
C ASP A 264 55.43 -11.06 24.43
N ALA A 265 56.25 -10.00 24.37
CA ALA A 265 57.49 -9.99 23.61
C ALA A 265 58.51 -11.11 24.08
N ASP A 266 58.32 -11.61 25.28
CA ASP A 266 59.26 -12.56 25.92
C ASP A 266 58.88 -14.05 25.74
N MET A 267 57.86 -14.35 24.95
CA MET A 267 57.45 -15.76 24.71
C MET A 267 58.49 -16.54 23.91
N THR A 268 58.80 -17.75 24.36
CA THR A 268 59.70 -18.66 23.64
C THR A 268 59.06 -19.19 22.35
N ASP A 269 59.86 -19.59 21.37
CA ASP A 269 59.37 -20.09 20.10
C ASP A 269 58.45 -21.34 20.22
N LYS A 270 58.65 -22.14 21.26
CA LYS A 270 57.75 -23.27 21.55
C LYS A 270 56.40 -22.82 22.05
N GLU A 271 56.35 -21.86 22.94
CA GLU A 271 55.07 -21.28 23.43
C GLU A 271 54.29 -20.60 22.32
N LYS A 272 54.95 -19.90 21.42
CA LYS A 272 54.35 -19.33 20.23
C LYS A 272 53.75 -20.43 19.35
N MET A 273 54.48 -21.53 19.13
CA MET A 273 54.01 -22.65 18.32
C MET A 273 52.77 -23.33 18.93
N GLU A 274 52.77 -23.57 20.26
CA GLU A 274 51.62 -24.15 20.97
C GLU A 274 50.41 -23.21 20.95
N TYR A 275 50.65 -21.92 21.05
CA TYR A 275 49.62 -20.91 20.93
C TYR A 275 48.95 -20.94 19.52
N TYR A 276 49.72 -20.95 18.45
CA TYR A 276 49.22 -21.06 17.10
C TYR A 276 48.42 -22.35 16.87
N MET A 277 48.94 -23.48 17.37
CA MET A 277 48.24 -24.77 17.28
C MET A 277 46.93 -24.80 18.08
N SER A 278 46.86 -24.10 19.20
CA SER A 278 45.64 -23.94 19.98
C SER A 278 44.61 -23.07 19.25
N GLN A 279 45.06 -21.96 18.71
CA GLN A 279 44.20 -21.07 17.89
C GLN A 279 43.62 -21.78 16.66
N GLU A 280 44.42 -22.53 15.96
CA GLU A 280 43.99 -23.33 14.81
C GLU A 280 42.92 -24.35 15.23
N LYS A 281 43.10 -25.08 16.31
CA LYS A 281 42.10 -26.04 16.83
C LYS A 281 40.79 -25.34 17.22
N ASP A 282 40.87 -24.17 17.86
CA ASP A 282 39.68 -23.40 18.24
C ASP A 282 38.96 -22.84 17.04
N TYR A 283 39.70 -22.42 16.00
CA TYR A 283 39.15 -21.98 14.75
C TYR A 283 38.43 -23.11 14.03
N GLN A 284 39.01 -24.31 13.93
CA GLN A 284 38.36 -25.48 13.36
C GLN A 284 37.10 -25.89 14.14
N ARG A 285 37.08 -25.78 15.47
CA ARG A 285 35.87 -25.99 16.29
C ARG A 285 34.79 -24.93 15.97
N ARG A 286 35.18 -23.68 15.74
CA ARG A 286 34.24 -22.60 15.32
C ARG A 286 33.63 -22.88 13.98
N ILE A 287 34.41 -23.27 12.99
CA ILE A 287 33.92 -23.67 11.64
C ILE A 287 32.90 -24.81 11.72
N GLN A 288 33.12 -25.78 12.59
CA GLN A 288 32.19 -26.90 12.78
C GLN A 288 30.90 -26.51 13.46
N LYS A 289 30.93 -25.56 14.41
CA LYS A 289 29.75 -25.03 15.13
C LYS A 289 28.99 -23.94 14.36
N ALA A 290 29.61 -23.31 13.40
CA ALA A 290 29.04 -22.21 12.64
C ALA A 290 27.83 -22.67 11.81
N ARG A 291 26.83 -21.80 11.73
CA ARG A 291 25.65 -22.04 10.90
C ARG A 291 26.01 -21.93 9.41
N PRO A 292 25.38 -22.75 8.55
CA PRO A 292 25.53 -22.57 7.12
C PRO A 292 24.93 -21.22 6.70
N CYS A 293 25.62 -20.55 5.78
CA CYS A 293 25.12 -19.29 5.21
C CYS A 293 23.96 -19.52 4.21
N LEU A 294 23.19 -18.48 3.95
CA LEU A 294 22.06 -18.48 3.01
C LEU A 294 22.51 -18.60 1.53
N LEU A 295 23.80 -18.48 1.23
CA LEU A 295 24.33 -18.49 -0.12
C LEU A 295 23.92 -19.77 -0.88
N PRO A 296 23.27 -19.67 -2.07
CA PRO A 296 22.78 -20.83 -2.79
C PRO A 296 23.91 -21.66 -3.40
N PRO A 297 23.68 -22.96 -3.66
CA PRO A 297 24.67 -23.84 -4.27
C PRO A 297 25.19 -23.37 -5.64
N SER A 298 24.35 -22.67 -6.42
CA SER A 298 24.73 -22.11 -7.71
C SER A 298 25.88 -21.12 -7.60
N VAL A 299 25.76 -20.15 -6.69
CA VAL A 299 26.81 -19.13 -6.44
C VAL A 299 28.06 -19.77 -5.83
N LYS A 300 27.90 -20.76 -4.92
CA LYS A 300 29.03 -21.52 -4.40
C LYS A 300 29.79 -22.25 -5.50
N GLY A 301 29.07 -22.80 -6.49
CA GLY A 301 29.66 -23.47 -7.68
C GLY A 301 30.41 -22.48 -8.58
N GLU A 302 29.88 -21.27 -8.78
CA GLU A 302 30.60 -20.21 -9.54
C GLU A 302 31.90 -19.81 -8.84
N ILE A 303 31.86 -19.62 -7.52
CA ILE A 303 33.03 -19.26 -6.72
C ILE A 303 34.09 -20.41 -6.77
N LEU A 304 33.66 -21.65 -6.64
CA LEU A 304 34.52 -22.80 -6.73
C LEU A 304 35.21 -22.90 -8.12
N LYS A 305 34.48 -22.57 -9.19
CA LYS A 305 35.06 -22.48 -10.52
C LYS A 305 36.09 -21.35 -10.62
N MET A 306 35.80 -20.17 -10.03
CA MET A 306 36.78 -19.06 -9.99
C MET A 306 38.06 -19.44 -9.25
N LEU A 307 37.96 -20.21 -8.17
CA LEU A 307 39.12 -20.70 -7.42
C LEU A 307 39.94 -21.68 -8.25
N LYS A 308 39.30 -22.62 -8.93
CA LYS A 308 39.98 -23.63 -9.77
C LYS A 308 40.63 -23.05 -11.05
N ASP A 309 39.95 -22.09 -11.68
CA ASP A 309 40.45 -21.47 -12.92
C ASP A 309 41.72 -20.62 -12.71
N ASN A 310 41.94 -20.09 -11.50
CA ASN A 310 43.10 -19.25 -11.18
C ASN A 310 44.34 -20.05 -10.67
N GLY A 311 44.19 -21.31 -10.27
CA GLY A 311 45.25 -22.17 -9.80
C GLY A 311 45.93 -21.82 -8.48
N THR A 312 46.02 -20.54 -8.12
CA THR A 312 46.52 -20.03 -6.85
C THR A 312 45.53 -19.03 -6.27
N VAL A 313 45.36 -19.07 -4.94
CA VAL A 313 44.49 -18.09 -4.25
C VAL A 313 45.28 -16.81 -4.02
N SER A 314 44.83 -15.71 -4.55
CA SER A 314 45.43 -14.40 -4.39
C SER A 314 44.48 -13.46 -3.65
N ALA A 315 45.01 -12.40 -3.05
CA ALA A 315 44.21 -11.40 -2.36
C ALA A 315 43.15 -10.75 -3.28
N ARG A 316 43.50 -10.50 -4.54
CA ARG A 316 42.55 -10.03 -5.56
C ARG A 316 41.41 -11.02 -5.83
N LEU A 317 41.75 -12.30 -5.91
CA LEU A 317 40.75 -13.34 -6.11
C LEU A 317 39.76 -13.37 -4.94
N LEU A 318 40.27 -13.29 -3.71
CA LEU A 318 39.45 -13.24 -2.52
C LEU A 318 38.54 -11.98 -2.50
N GLN A 319 39.07 -10.84 -2.93
CA GLN A 319 38.27 -9.62 -3.06
C GLN A 319 37.14 -9.79 -4.09
N ARG A 320 37.43 -10.34 -5.27
CA ARG A 320 36.39 -10.65 -6.27
C ARG A 320 35.34 -11.62 -5.74
N ILE A 321 35.76 -12.60 -4.98
CA ILE A 321 34.84 -13.55 -4.32
C ILE A 321 33.99 -12.82 -3.28
N ARG A 322 34.59 -11.93 -2.45
CA ARG A 322 33.86 -11.09 -1.49
C ARG A 322 32.80 -10.26 -2.19
N ASP A 323 33.19 -9.55 -3.24
CA ASP A 323 32.27 -8.67 -3.97
C ASP A 323 31.13 -9.47 -4.62
N ARG A 324 31.43 -10.66 -5.17
CA ARG A 324 30.41 -11.56 -5.74
C ARG A 324 29.43 -12.07 -4.69
N VAL A 325 29.91 -12.44 -3.50
CA VAL A 325 29.09 -12.89 -2.38
C VAL A 325 28.24 -11.74 -1.86
N GLN A 326 28.84 -10.58 -1.58
CA GLN A 326 28.12 -9.40 -1.11
C GLN A 326 27.06 -8.94 -2.11
N LYS A 327 27.40 -8.91 -3.40
CA LYS A 327 26.45 -8.54 -4.45
C LYS A 327 25.23 -9.46 -4.43
N TRP A 328 25.41 -10.77 -4.30
CA TRP A 328 24.27 -11.68 -4.21
C TRP A 328 23.38 -11.39 -3.02
N TYR A 329 23.96 -11.18 -1.82
CA TYR A 329 23.18 -10.82 -0.63
C TYR A 329 22.40 -9.52 -0.82
N HIS A 330 23.00 -8.50 -1.41
CA HIS A 330 22.34 -7.22 -1.65
C HIS A 330 21.22 -7.34 -2.70
N ASP A 331 21.47 -8.09 -3.77
CA ASP A 331 20.46 -8.31 -4.82
C ASP A 331 19.23 -9.06 -4.31
N GLU A 332 19.42 -9.99 -3.34
CA GLU A 332 18.33 -10.71 -2.66
C GLU A 332 17.72 -9.94 -1.48
N GLY A 333 18.17 -8.70 -1.23
CA GLY A 333 17.62 -7.82 -0.21
C GLY A 333 18.21 -7.99 1.20
N TYR A 334 19.28 -8.76 1.37
CA TYR A 334 19.99 -8.90 2.65
C TYR A 334 21.07 -7.82 2.81
N ALA A 335 20.65 -6.56 2.91
CA ALA A 335 21.55 -5.42 2.89
C ALA A 335 22.49 -5.30 4.09
N CYS A 336 22.20 -6.00 5.19
CA CYS A 336 23.05 -6.02 6.39
C CYS A 336 24.09 -7.16 6.34
N ALA A 337 24.08 -7.97 5.29
CA ALA A 337 25.04 -9.05 5.15
C ALA A 337 26.41 -8.51 4.71
N GLN A 338 27.45 -8.92 5.40
CA GLN A 338 28.82 -8.51 5.13
C GLN A 338 29.78 -9.69 5.21
N VAL A 339 30.70 -9.79 4.26
CA VAL A 339 31.83 -10.73 4.34
C VAL A 339 32.87 -10.11 5.25
N VAL A 340 33.18 -10.79 6.34
CA VAL A 340 34.10 -10.30 7.38
C VAL A 340 35.52 -10.77 7.13
N ASN A 341 35.67 -12.05 6.82
CA ASN A 341 37.00 -12.67 6.72
C ASN A 341 37.00 -13.87 5.77
N PHE A 342 38.21 -14.27 5.36
CA PHE A 342 38.51 -15.53 4.71
C PHE A 342 39.51 -16.30 5.56
N GLY A 343 39.16 -17.52 5.92
CA GLY A 343 40.00 -18.39 6.72
C GLY A 343 40.42 -19.66 5.99
N ASN A 344 41.24 -20.47 6.62
CA ASN A 344 41.77 -21.73 6.07
C ASN A 344 42.59 -21.58 4.79
N LEU A 345 43.18 -20.40 4.58
CA LEU A 345 43.90 -20.10 3.29
C LEU A 345 45.11 -20.99 3.04
N ASN A 346 45.69 -21.62 4.10
CA ASN A 346 46.82 -22.54 3.98
C ASN A 346 46.38 -23.99 3.78
N THR A 347 45.11 -24.23 3.49
CA THR A 347 44.55 -25.56 3.28
C THR A 347 43.81 -25.62 1.92
N GLU A 348 43.45 -26.81 1.47
CA GLU A 348 42.65 -26.97 0.25
C GLU A 348 41.22 -26.42 0.31
N GLU A 349 40.76 -25.98 1.50
CA GLU A 349 39.40 -25.47 1.72
C GLU A 349 39.41 -23.99 2.15
N VAL A 350 38.96 -23.09 1.30
CA VAL A 350 38.75 -21.69 1.62
C VAL A 350 37.42 -21.53 2.33
N VAL A 351 37.46 -20.92 3.53
CA VAL A 351 36.27 -20.62 4.33
C VAL A 351 35.96 -19.13 4.26
N CYS A 352 34.80 -18.80 3.70
CA CYS A 352 34.28 -17.43 3.66
C CYS A 352 33.41 -17.21 4.90
N GLU A 353 33.77 -16.25 5.74
CA GLU A 353 33.04 -15.87 6.94
C GLU A 353 32.13 -14.68 6.63
N VAL A 354 30.83 -14.88 6.82
CA VAL A 354 29.81 -13.88 6.54
C VAL A 354 29.04 -13.59 7.85
N VAL A 355 28.78 -12.33 8.09
CA VAL A 355 27.78 -11.87 9.07
C VAL A 355 26.52 -11.52 8.28
N GLU A 356 25.46 -12.28 8.46
CA GLU A 356 24.24 -12.14 7.66
C GLU A 356 23.26 -11.10 8.23
N GLY A 357 23.48 -10.63 9.45
CA GLY A 357 22.59 -9.68 10.11
C GLY A 357 21.36 -10.36 10.71
N ASP A 358 21.62 -11.25 11.68
CA ASP A 358 20.57 -11.95 12.41
C ASP A 358 19.81 -11.00 13.32
N ILE A 359 18.46 -11.07 13.28
CA ILE A 359 17.61 -10.24 14.14
C ILE A 359 17.68 -10.75 15.58
N THR A 360 18.32 -9.99 16.46
CA THR A 360 18.40 -10.27 17.89
C THR A 360 17.20 -9.78 18.64
N GLN A 361 16.69 -8.60 18.30
CA GLN A 361 15.55 -7.98 18.97
C GLN A 361 14.70 -7.20 17.99
N LEU A 362 13.39 -7.17 18.25
CA LEU A 362 12.43 -6.31 17.56
C LEU A 362 11.85 -5.34 18.58
N VAL A 363 12.09 -4.04 18.38
CA VAL A 363 11.66 -2.96 19.27
C VAL A 363 10.62 -2.12 18.54
N VAL A 364 9.47 -1.89 19.18
CA VAL A 364 8.43 -1.00 18.66
C VAL A 364 8.31 0.18 19.60
N GLN A 365 8.48 1.39 19.08
CA GLN A 365 8.44 2.64 19.83
C GLN A 365 7.41 3.58 19.21
N PHE A 366 6.66 4.26 20.08
CA PHE A 366 5.77 5.32 19.66
C PHE A 366 6.43 6.68 19.90
N HIS A 367 6.25 7.57 18.94
CA HIS A 367 6.83 8.91 18.98
C HIS A 367 5.74 9.98 18.89
N ASP A 368 5.93 11.07 19.62
CA ASP A 368 5.10 12.26 19.53
C ASP A 368 5.43 13.12 18.30
N LYS A 369 4.80 14.31 18.20
CA LYS A 369 5.07 15.27 17.11
C LYS A 369 6.48 15.87 17.19
N LEU A 370 7.13 15.81 18.35
CA LEU A 370 8.48 16.34 18.60
C LEU A 370 9.57 15.27 18.46
N GLY A 371 9.19 13.99 18.28
CA GLY A 371 10.13 12.88 18.16
C GLY A 371 10.49 12.21 19.50
N ASN A 372 9.89 12.60 20.61
CA ASN A 372 10.11 11.95 21.90
C ASN A 372 9.39 10.60 21.95
N VAL A 373 9.97 9.64 22.66
CA VAL A 373 9.34 8.34 22.92
C VAL A 373 8.21 8.52 23.92
N VAL A 374 7.00 8.06 23.54
CA VAL A 374 5.80 8.14 24.35
C VAL A 374 5.11 6.78 24.45
N GLU A 375 4.21 6.63 25.41
CA GLU A 375 3.31 5.49 25.45
C GLU A 375 2.26 5.61 24.32
N GLY A 376 2.18 4.62 23.45
CA GLY A 376 1.20 4.58 22.37
C GLY A 376 -0.18 4.16 22.86
N ASN A 377 -1.22 4.70 22.24
CA ASN A 377 -2.60 4.27 22.47
C ASN A 377 -2.88 2.90 21.82
N THR A 378 -2.18 2.57 20.75
CA THR A 378 -2.35 1.31 20.00
C THR A 378 -1.69 0.15 20.74
N GLN A 379 -2.44 -0.92 20.95
CA GLN A 379 -1.88 -2.13 21.55
C GLN A 379 -0.80 -2.75 20.65
N LEU A 380 0.34 -3.09 21.23
CA LEU A 380 1.47 -3.71 20.51
C LEU A 380 1.08 -4.99 19.77
N ALA A 381 0.07 -5.72 20.25
CA ALA A 381 -0.45 -6.90 19.60
C ALA A 381 -0.99 -6.62 18.19
N VAL A 382 -1.61 -5.46 17.99
CA VAL A 382 -2.15 -5.01 16.69
C VAL A 382 -1.00 -4.78 15.70
N VAL A 383 0.08 -4.11 16.13
CA VAL A 383 1.26 -3.86 15.31
C VAL A 383 2.00 -5.16 15.01
N LYS A 384 2.26 -5.99 16.04
CA LYS A 384 2.99 -7.26 15.89
C LYS A 384 2.27 -8.25 14.96
N ARG A 385 0.95 -8.19 14.86
CA ARG A 385 0.15 -8.99 13.94
C ARG A 385 0.49 -8.71 12.46
N GLU A 386 0.73 -7.46 12.13
CA GLU A 386 0.97 -7.02 10.75
C GLU A 386 2.42 -7.27 10.29
N LEU A 387 3.30 -7.67 11.20
CA LEU A 387 4.69 -7.95 10.88
C LEU A 387 4.85 -9.28 10.12
N PRO A 388 5.59 -9.30 9.01
CA PRO A 388 5.90 -10.52 8.28
C PRO A 388 6.69 -11.51 9.16
N LYS A 389 6.51 -12.79 8.89
CA LYS A 389 7.20 -13.86 9.64
C LYS A 389 8.74 -13.76 9.54
N GLN A 390 9.24 -13.18 8.46
CA GLN A 390 10.69 -12.97 8.24
C GLN A 390 11.30 -11.98 9.23
N LEU A 391 10.52 -11.00 9.76
CA LEU A 391 10.99 -10.03 10.76
C LEU A 391 10.88 -10.54 12.21
N ARG A 392 10.99 -11.84 12.42
CA ARG A 392 11.03 -12.40 13.77
C ARG A 392 12.47 -12.58 14.25
N GLN A 393 12.64 -12.50 15.55
CA GLN A 393 13.89 -12.82 16.20
C GLN A 393 14.44 -14.18 15.74
N GLY A 394 15.73 -14.25 15.44
CA GLY A 394 16.43 -15.45 14.96
C GLY A 394 16.43 -15.62 13.43
N ASN A 395 15.74 -14.76 12.67
CA ASN A 395 15.82 -14.73 11.20
C ASN A 395 16.84 -13.67 10.76
N VAL A 396 17.34 -13.82 9.55
CA VAL A 396 18.19 -12.81 8.91
C VAL A 396 17.34 -11.65 8.40
N PHE A 397 17.80 -10.42 8.63
CA PHE A 397 17.09 -9.21 8.19
C PHE A 397 17.08 -9.09 6.67
N ASN A 398 15.87 -8.89 6.11
CA ASN A 398 15.66 -8.65 4.69
C ASN A 398 14.88 -7.36 4.48
N ILE A 399 15.37 -6.48 3.58
CA ILE A 399 14.75 -5.17 3.26
C ILE A 399 13.33 -5.34 2.73
N GLU A 400 13.07 -6.35 1.90
CA GLU A 400 11.71 -6.55 1.37
C GLU A 400 10.72 -6.94 2.47
N ALA A 401 11.18 -7.68 3.48
CA ALA A 401 10.38 -7.94 4.68
C ALA A 401 10.12 -6.65 5.48
N GLY A 402 11.10 -5.75 5.58
CA GLY A 402 10.95 -4.42 6.17
C GLY A 402 9.93 -3.56 5.41
N LYS A 403 10.04 -3.49 4.09
CA LYS A 403 9.06 -2.80 3.24
C LYS A 403 7.67 -3.42 3.33
N GLN A 404 7.57 -4.74 3.46
CA GLN A 404 6.30 -5.43 3.65
C GLN A 404 5.67 -5.08 5.01
N ALA A 405 6.46 -5.03 6.08
CA ALA A 405 6.01 -4.58 7.39
C ALA A 405 5.45 -3.15 7.33
N LEU A 406 6.19 -2.25 6.69
CA LEU A 406 5.79 -0.86 6.50
C LEU A 406 4.44 -0.76 5.76
N ARG A 407 4.28 -1.49 4.64
CA ARG A 407 3.02 -1.54 3.89
C ARG A 407 1.86 -2.08 4.72
N ASN A 408 2.10 -3.16 5.47
CA ASN A 408 1.07 -3.78 6.30
C ASN A 408 0.64 -2.85 7.45
N ILE A 409 1.58 -2.24 8.15
CA ILE A 409 1.29 -1.30 9.25
C ILE A 409 0.60 -0.04 8.71
N ASN A 410 1.02 0.49 7.55
CA ASN A 410 0.37 1.62 6.90
C ASN A 410 -1.08 1.32 6.51
N SER A 411 -1.38 0.07 6.14
CA SER A 411 -2.75 -0.35 5.81
C SER A 411 -3.74 -0.28 6.98
N LEU A 412 -3.25 -0.19 8.22
CA LEU A 412 -4.08 0.03 9.41
C LEU A 412 -4.67 1.46 9.46
N ALA A 413 -4.06 2.42 8.74
CA ALA A 413 -4.42 3.84 8.73
C ALA A 413 -4.47 4.48 10.14
N LEU A 414 -3.62 4.00 11.07
CA LEU A 414 -3.51 4.50 12.44
C LEU A 414 -2.31 5.43 12.65
N PHE A 415 -1.37 5.45 11.72
CA PHE A 415 -0.08 6.12 11.87
C PHE A 415 0.15 7.14 10.78
N SER A 416 0.69 8.31 11.15
CA SER A 416 1.08 9.38 10.22
C SER A 416 2.48 9.18 9.68
N ASN A 417 3.38 8.55 10.46
CA ASN A 417 4.72 8.17 10.05
C ASN A 417 5.06 6.79 10.59
N ILE A 418 5.76 6.01 9.76
CA ILE A 418 6.19 4.66 10.08
C ILE A 418 7.61 4.49 9.56
N GLU A 419 8.55 4.17 10.44
CA GLU A 419 9.94 3.92 10.12
C GLU A 419 10.34 2.53 10.59
N VAL A 420 11.08 1.81 9.76
CA VAL A 420 11.64 0.49 10.08
C VAL A 420 13.14 0.58 9.90
N ASN A 421 13.86 0.70 10.99
CA ASN A 421 15.30 0.96 11.04
C ASN A 421 16.05 -0.24 11.60
N PRO A 422 16.90 -0.94 10.82
CA PRO A 422 17.83 -1.90 11.36
C PRO A 422 19.00 -1.16 12.02
N ARG A 423 19.36 -1.57 13.21
CA ARG A 423 20.50 -1.05 13.99
C ARG A 423 21.40 -2.20 14.42
N PRO A 424 22.74 -2.04 14.41
CA PRO A 424 23.61 -3.07 14.97
C PRO A 424 23.35 -3.25 16.48
N ASP A 425 23.46 -4.47 16.94
CA ASP A 425 23.31 -4.81 18.34
C ASP A 425 24.68 -4.71 19.03
N GLU A 426 24.85 -3.75 19.92
CA GLU A 426 26.08 -3.55 20.67
C GLU A 426 26.43 -4.72 21.62
N LYS A 427 25.44 -5.54 22.00
CA LYS A 427 25.62 -6.67 22.90
C LYS A 427 25.98 -7.96 22.18
N ASN A 428 25.55 -8.10 20.93
CA ASN A 428 25.74 -9.30 20.12
C ASN A 428 26.37 -8.90 18.79
N GLU A 429 27.67 -9.14 18.64
CA GLU A 429 28.38 -8.82 17.42
C GLU A 429 27.77 -9.52 16.20
N GLY A 430 27.51 -8.74 15.15
CA GLY A 430 26.83 -9.22 13.93
C GLY A 430 25.32 -9.42 14.06
N GLY A 431 24.73 -9.10 15.22
CA GLY A 431 23.30 -9.06 15.43
C GLY A 431 22.68 -7.72 15.05
N ILE A 432 21.40 -7.73 14.73
CA ILE A 432 20.64 -6.54 14.33
C ILE A 432 19.40 -6.40 15.21
N ILE A 433 19.21 -5.17 15.71
CA ILE A 433 17.98 -4.75 16.37
C ILE A 433 17.12 -4.06 15.31
N VAL A 434 15.93 -4.60 15.06
CA VAL A 434 14.96 -3.95 14.18
C VAL A 434 14.10 -3.02 15.01
N GLU A 435 14.26 -1.71 14.80
CA GLU A 435 13.53 -0.66 15.49
C GLU A 435 12.41 -0.14 14.60
N ILE A 436 11.16 -0.25 15.08
CA ILE A 436 9.97 0.25 14.39
C ILE A 436 9.48 1.48 15.14
N LYS A 437 9.61 2.64 14.51
CA LYS A 437 9.13 3.91 15.06
C LYS A 437 7.79 4.26 14.44
N LEU A 438 6.82 4.54 15.29
CA LEU A 438 5.44 4.79 14.91
C LEU A 438 4.98 6.14 15.46
N LYS A 439 4.38 6.96 14.60
CA LYS A 439 3.73 8.20 15.02
C LYS A 439 2.23 8.05 14.79
N GLU A 440 1.46 8.05 15.88
CA GLU A 440 0.01 7.87 15.81
C GLU A 440 -0.69 9.08 15.21
N LEU A 441 -1.78 8.82 14.47
CA LEU A 441 -2.75 9.82 14.04
C LEU A 441 -3.65 10.20 15.22
N ASP A 442 -4.21 11.40 15.15
CA ASP A 442 -5.20 11.84 16.14
C ASP A 442 -6.40 10.87 16.14
N GLN A 443 -6.81 10.41 17.33
CA GLN A 443 -7.88 9.42 17.47
C GLN A 443 -9.24 9.95 17.06
N LYS A 444 -9.46 11.24 17.18
CA LYS A 444 -10.72 11.91 16.88
C LYS A 444 -10.50 12.85 15.70
N SER A 445 -11.27 12.69 14.68
CA SER A 445 -11.27 13.57 13.50
C SER A 445 -12.71 14.00 13.19
N ALA A 446 -12.84 15.23 12.74
CA ALA A 446 -14.06 15.73 12.14
C ALA A 446 -13.71 16.22 10.75
N GLU A 447 -14.46 15.79 9.77
CA GLU A 447 -14.24 16.14 8.37
C GLU A 447 -15.52 16.72 7.79
N VAL A 448 -15.38 17.79 7.05
CA VAL A 448 -16.47 18.42 6.30
C VAL A 448 -16.09 18.37 4.84
N SER A 449 -16.80 17.59 4.06
CA SER A 449 -16.68 17.55 2.61
C SER A 449 -17.84 18.31 1.99
N THR A 450 -17.55 19.12 0.98
CA THR A 450 -18.55 19.84 0.19
C THR A 450 -18.57 19.28 -1.23
N GLU A 451 -19.75 19.01 -1.73
CA GLU A 451 -19.99 18.52 -3.07
C GLU A 451 -20.89 19.49 -3.82
N TRP A 452 -20.56 19.72 -5.08
CA TRP A 452 -21.38 20.56 -5.95
C TRP A 452 -22.00 19.67 -7.01
N SER A 453 -23.32 19.61 -7.07
CA SER A 453 -24.03 18.86 -8.10
C SER A 453 -24.71 19.83 -9.05
N LEU A 454 -24.63 19.49 -10.35
CA LEU A 454 -25.42 20.14 -11.40
C LEU A 454 -26.62 19.25 -11.66
N VAL A 455 -27.80 19.70 -11.25
CA VAL A 455 -29.05 19.03 -11.57
C VAL A 455 -29.56 19.63 -12.88
N PRO A 456 -29.85 18.82 -13.94
CA PRO A 456 -30.41 19.33 -15.15
C PRO A 456 -31.75 20.04 -14.85
N GLY A 457 -31.88 21.30 -15.25
CA GLY A 457 -33.14 22.02 -15.13
C GLY A 457 -34.20 21.45 -16.09
N ARG A 458 -35.44 21.93 -15.95
CA ARG A 458 -36.55 21.59 -16.87
C ARG A 458 -36.11 21.82 -18.33
N GLY A 459 -36.17 20.75 -19.13
CA GLY A 459 -35.72 20.77 -20.53
C GLY A 459 -34.25 20.34 -20.74
N GLY A 460 -33.61 19.68 -19.77
CA GLY A 460 -32.29 19.02 -19.93
C GLY A 460 -31.09 19.97 -20.10
N ARG A 461 -31.27 21.29 -19.95
CA ARG A 461 -30.16 22.26 -20.05
C ARG A 461 -29.64 22.63 -18.68
N PRO A 462 -28.33 22.58 -18.46
CA PRO A 462 -27.73 23.03 -17.19
C PRO A 462 -27.90 24.55 -17.06
N THR A 463 -28.54 25.02 -16.01
CA THR A 463 -28.67 26.43 -15.63
C THR A 463 -27.91 26.70 -14.35
N PHE A 464 -27.48 27.92 -14.09
CA PHE A 464 -26.83 28.28 -12.82
C PHE A 464 -27.75 28.05 -11.61
N ALA A 465 -29.09 28.10 -11.83
CA ALA A 465 -30.09 27.77 -10.81
C ALA A 465 -30.13 26.27 -10.44
N SER A 466 -29.51 25.42 -11.26
CA SER A 466 -29.41 23.97 -11.03
C SER A 466 -28.15 23.55 -10.26
N LEU A 467 -27.31 24.49 -9.85
CA LEU A 467 -26.13 24.21 -9.03
C LEU A 467 -26.56 24.04 -7.56
N GLN A 468 -26.48 22.82 -7.06
CA GLN A 468 -26.85 22.50 -5.69
C GLN A 468 -25.59 22.24 -4.87
N PRO A 469 -25.32 23.06 -3.82
CA PRO A 469 -24.24 22.78 -2.89
C PRO A 469 -24.70 21.73 -1.89
N GLY A 470 -24.03 20.60 -1.87
CA GLY A 470 -24.23 19.52 -0.92
C GLY A 470 -22.96 19.24 -0.14
N GLY A 471 -23.01 18.26 0.73
CA GLY A 471 -21.82 17.77 1.43
C GLY A 471 -22.12 16.83 2.56
N THR A 472 -21.04 16.39 3.16
CA THR A 472 -21.04 15.46 4.29
C THR A 472 -20.25 16.03 5.44
N VAL A 473 -20.83 16.02 6.62
CA VAL A 473 -20.13 16.25 7.89
C VAL A 473 -19.96 14.91 8.56
N SER A 474 -18.71 14.51 8.77
CA SER A 474 -18.39 13.24 9.43
C SER A 474 -17.56 13.48 10.69
N PHE A 475 -17.82 12.67 11.67
CA PHE A 475 -17.04 12.56 12.90
C PHE A 475 -16.58 11.12 13.05
N GLU A 476 -15.29 10.92 13.23
CA GLU A 476 -14.70 9.60 13.43
C GLU A 476 -13.90 9.55 14.73
N HIS A 477 -14.12 8.50 15.50
CA HIS A 477 -13.27 8.12 16.62
C HIS A 477 -12.61 6.78 16.31
N ARG A 478 -11.32 6.85 15.96
CA ARG A 478 -10.48 5.70 15.57
C ARG A 478 -9.83 5.07 16.78
N ASN A 479 -9.41 3.84 16.60
CA ASN A 479 -8.54 3.10 17.53
C ASN A 479 -9.09 3.01 18.95
N LEU A 480 -10.39 2.76 19.08
CA LEU A 480 -11.02 2.57 20.39
C LEU A 480 -10.33 1.47 21.18
N LYS A 481 -9.90 1.80 22.40
CA LYS A 481 -9.14 0.92 23.31
C LYS A 481 -7.83 0.37 22.71
N GLY A 482 -7.27 1.03 21.72
CA GLY A 482 -6.02 0.59 21.06
C GLY A 482 -6.15 -0.64 20.16
N LEU A 483 -7.37 -1.07 19.82
CA LEU A 483 -7.67 -2.30 19.08
C LEU A 483 -8.08 -2.05 17.62
N ASN A 484 -7.75 -0.88 17.06
CA ASN A 484 -8.13 -0.48 15.69
C ASN A 484 -9.66 -0.54 15.44
N ARG A 485 -10.47 -0.41 16.48
CA ARG A 485 -11.93 -0.28 16.35
C ARG A 485 -12.28 1.16 16.09
N SER A 486 -13.28 1.41 15.26
CA SER A 486 -13.73 2.78 14.99
C SER A 486 -15.23 2.93 15.11
N ILE A 487 -15.64 4.14 15.49
CA ILE A 487 -17.02 4.62 15.39
C ILE A 487 -17.01 5.84 14.51
N MET A 488 -17.85 5.85 13.50
CA MET A 488 -18.01 6.96 12.57
C MET A 488 -19.48 7.37 12.52
N GLY A 489 -19.72 8.64 12.71
CA GLY A 489 -21.03 9.27 12.49
C GLY A 489 -20.94 10.22 11.30
N SER A 490 -21.86 10.16 10.36
CA SER A 490 -21.91 11.09 9.23
C SER A 490 -23.32 11.59 8.97
N VAL A 491 -23.41 12.85 8.58
CA VAL A 491 -24.63 13.49 8.11
C VAL A 491 -24.35 14.04 6.73
N THR A 492 -25.16 13.64 5.76
CA THR A 492 -24.98 13.99 4.34
C THR A 492 -26.26 14.64 3.82
N THR A 493 -26.11 15.67 3.01
CA THR A 493 -27.20 16.25 2.19
C THR A 493 -26.67 16.64 0.82
N SER A 494 -27.44 16.44 -0.23
CA SER A 494 -27.08 16.90 -1.58
C SER A 494 -27.42 18.37 -1.81
N ASN A 495 -28.24 18.97 -0.92
CA ASN A 495 -28.64 20.37 -1.03
C ASN A 495 -28.64 21.08 0.33
N PHE A 496 -27.63 21.89 0.59
CA PHE A 496 -27.57 22.71 1.83
C PHE A 496 -28.65 23.79 1.89
N LEU A 497 -29.22 24.18 0.76
CA LEU A 497 -30.27 25.20 0.73
C LEU A 497 -31.62 24.62 1.13
N ASN A 498 -31.84 23.33 0.88
CA ASN A 498 -33.03 22.60 1.31
C ASN A 498 -32.66 21.18 1.81
N PRO A 499 -32.07 21.07 2.99
CA PRO A 499 -31.60 19.78 3.53
C PRO A 499 -32.71 18.79 3.85
N GLN A 500 -33.98 19.24 3.86
CA GLN A 500 -35.13 18.37 4.13
C GLN A 500 -35.36 17.33 2.99
N ASP A 501 -34.88 17.63 1.78
CA ASP A 501 -35.13 16.78 0.62
C ASP A 501 -34.38 15.45 0.68
N ASP A 502 -33.17 15.43 1.24
CA ASP A 502 -32.32 14.23 1.19
C ASP A 502 -31.38 14.06 2.39
N LEU A 503 -31.76 14.60 3.55
CA LEU A 503 -30.94 14.46 4.75
C LEU A 503 -30.73 13.00 5.09
N ALA A 504 -29.48 12.57 5.07
CA ALA A 504 -29.09 11.21 5.43
C ALA A 504 -28.16 11.24 6.64
N PHE A 505 -28.38 10.34 7.58
CA PHE A 505 -27.43 10.13 8.66
C PHE A 505 -27.04 8.65 8.76
N LYS A 506 -25.81 8.41 9.16
CA LYS A 506 -25.25 7.08 9.31
C LYS A 506 -24.35 7.05 10.53
N LEU A 507 -24.58 6.06 11.40
CA LEU A 507 -23.68 5.72 12.48
C LEU A 507 -23.09 4.34 12.18
N GLU A 508 -21.77 4.20 12.16
CA GLU A 508 -21.08 2.98 11.81
C GLU A 508 -20.09 2.60 12.91
N TYR A 509 -20.09 1.32 13.31
CA TYR A 509 -19.10 0.72 14.19
C TYR A 509 -18.35 -0.37 13.45
N VAL A 510 -17.01 -0.32 13.49
CA VAL A 510 -16.12 -1.29 12.84
C VAL A 510 -15.27 -1.99 13.89
N HIS A 511 -15.26 -3.32 13.84
CA HIS A 511 -14.43 -4.19 14.67
C HIS A 511 -13.61 -5.15 13.79
N PRO A 512 -12.33 -4.81 13.50
CA PRO A 512 -11.53 -5.53 12.49
C PRO A 512 -11.05 -6.91 12.93
N TYR A 513 -11.06 -7.20 14.24
CA TYR A 513 -10.52 -8.46 14.79
C TYR A 513 -11.60 -9.23 15.54
N LEU A 514 -12.61 -9.72 14.81
CA LEU A 514 -13.76 -10.41 15.42
C LEU A 514 -13.33 -11.66 16.22
N ASP A 515 -12.35 -12.40 15.70
CA ASP A 515 -11.82 -13.63 16.31
C ASP A 515 -10.66 -13.38 17.28
N GLY A 516 -10.42 -12.11 17.63
CA GLY A 516 -9.28 -11.69 18.45
C GLY A 516 -8.04 -11.30 17.66
N VAL A 517 -7.20 -10.45 18.27
CA VAL A 517 -6.02 -9.86 17.62
C VAL A 517 -4.97 -10.93 17.24
N TYR A 518 -4.86 -12.00 18.00
CA TYR A 518 -3.86 -13.06 17.77
C TYR A 518 -4.27 -14.08 16.70
N ASN A 519 -5.54 -14.07 16.26
CA ASN A 519 -6.02 -15.00 15.25
C ASN A 519 -5.59 -14.53 13.85
N ILE A 520 -5.10 -15.47 13.02
CA ILE A 520 -4.68 -15.18 11.64
C ILE A 520 -5.87 -14.85 10.74
N ARG A 521 -7.08 -15.32 11.07
CA ARG A 521 -8.29 -15.00 10.30
C ARG A 521 -8.61 -13.52 10.35
N ASN A 522 -8.78 -12.93 9.18
CA ASN A 522 -9.15 -11.52 9.02
C ASN A 522 -10.65 -11.40 8.83
N ARG A 523 -11.40 -11.50 9.94
CA ARG A 523 -12.84 -11.22 9.94
C ARG A 523 -13.12 -9.88 10.60
N THR A 524 -13.71 -8.99 9.82
CA THR A 524 -14.12 -7.67 10.27
C THR A 524 -15.62 -7.63 10.45
N PHE A 525 -16.07 -7.30 11.65
CA PHE A 525 -17.48 -7.03 11.95
C PHE A 525 -17.77 -5.56 11.74
N LYS A 526 -18.86 -5.25 11.06
CA LYS A 526 -19.32 -3.91 10.77
C LYS A 526 -20.81 -3.80 11.09
N SER A 527 -21.19 -2.92 11.98
CA SER A 527 -22.58 -2.60 12.29
C SER A 527 -22.86 -1.15 11.94
N SER A 528 -23.97 -0.90 11.30
CA SER A 528 -24.38 0.47 10.96
C SER A 528 -25.87 0.68 11.20
N CYS A 529 -26.19 1.85 11.75
CA CYS A 529 -27.54 2.41 11.84
C CYS A 529 -27.63 3.54 10.82
N PHE A 530 -28.64 3.56 10.01
CA PHE A 530 -28.76 4.55 8.95
C PHE A 530 -30.21 5.03 8.78
N ASN A 531 -30.31 6.26 8.30
CA ASN A 531 -31.52 6.82 7.73
C ASN A 531 -31.10 7.61 6.50
N SER A 532 -31.78 7.40 5.39
CA SER A 532 -31.48 8.08 4.14
C SER A 532 -32.76 8.31 3.33
N ARG A 533 -32.89 9.48 2.74
CA ARG A 533 -33.96 9.83 1.82
C ARG A 533 -33.37 9.96 0.41
N LYS A 534 -34.01 9.34 -0.57
CA LYS A 534 -33.56 9.38 -1.97
C LYS A 534 -34.75 9.44 -2.91
N LEU A 535 -34.58 10.21 -3.99
CA LEU A 535 -35.52 10.21 -5.08
C LEU A 535 -35.61 8.81 -5.73
N SER A 536 -36.81 8.33 -5.98
CA SER A 536 -37.02 7.03 -6.58
C SER A 536 -37.02 7.11 -8.10
N PRO A 537 -36.05 6.50 -8.80
CA PRO A 537 -36.06 6.49 -10.27
C PRO A 537 -37.17 5.60 -10.87
N VAL A 538 -37.80 4.77 -10.05
CA VAL A 538 -38.93 3.92 -10.46
C VAL A 538 -40.17 4.77 -10.75
N PHE A 539 -40.40 5.78 -9.95
CA PHE A 539 -41.60 6.63 -10.01
C PHE A 539 -41.33 8.01 -10.63
N THR A 540 -40.13 8.27 -11.10
CA THR A 540 -39.80 9.45 -11.88
C THR A 540 -39.88 9.16 -13.39
N GLY A 541 -40.56 9.95 -14.10
CA GLY A 541 -40.61 10.14 -15.55
C GLY A 541 -40.39 8.95 -16.50
N GLY A 542 -41.19 8.93 -17.55
CA GLY A 542 -40.89 8.28 -18.82
C GLY A 542 -40.77 9.39 -19.90
N PRO A 543 -40.58 9.05 -21.17
CA PRO A 543 -40.49 10.05 -22.21
C PRO A 543 -41.75 10.91 -22.23
N GLY A 544 -41.60 12.23 -22.09
CA GLY A 544 -42.73 13.20 -22.09
C GLY A 544 -43.39 13.41 -20.72
N VAL A 545 -42.80 12.95 -19.58
CA VAL A 545 -43.39 13.10 -18.25
C VAL A 545 -42.57 14.05 -17.37
N ASP A 546 -42.22 15.20 -17.89
CA ASP A 546 -41.54 16.27 -17.14
C ASP A 546 -42.41 16.88 -15.99
N GLU A 547 -43.66 16.42 -15.83
CA GLU A 547 -44.62 17.01 -14.90
C GLU A 547 -45.13 16.10 -13.79
N VAL A 548 -44.62 14.86 -13.68
CA VAL A 548 -45.04 13.98 -12.59
C VAL A 548 -44.27 14.37 -11.32
N PRO A 549 -44.98 14.71 -10.24
CA PRO A 549 -44.31 15.02 -8.97
C PRO A 549 -43.44 13.86 -8.50
N PRO A 550 -42.22 14.13 -7.98
CA PRO A 550 -41.28 13.11 -7.58
C PRO A 550 -41.75 12.38 -6.33
N ILE A 551 -41.42 11.07 -6.26
CA ILE A 551 -41.61 10.28 -5.06
C ILE A 551 -40.24 9.97 -4.43
N TRP A 552 -40.18 10.21 -3.14
CA TRP A 552 -39.00 9.98 -2.32
C TRP A 552 -39.14 8.66 -1.56
N VAL A 553 -38.06 7.92 -1.42
CA VAL A 553 -37.95 6.70 -0.63
C VAL A 553 -37.06 6.96 0.57
N ASP A 554 -37.65 6.95 1.74
CA ASP A 554 -36.98 7.02 3.02
C ASP A 554 -36.64 5.58 3.45
N ARG A 555 -35.38 5.31 3.78
CA ARG A 555 -34.92 4.03 4.31
C ARG A 555 -34.30 4.27 5.68
N ALA A 556 -34.84 3.68 6.72
CA ALA A 556 -34.27 3.69 8.07
C ALA A 556 -34.01 2.25 8.51
N GLY A 557 -32.84 1.97 9.02
CA GLY A 557 -32.54 0.58 9.37
C GLY A 557 -31.23 0.35 10.08
N VAL A 558 -31.00 -0.92 10.33
CA VAL A 558 -29.77 -1.45 10.95
C VAL A 558 -29.21 -2.54 10.05
N LYS A 559 -27.91 -2.49 9.86
CA LYS A 559 -27.15 -3.47 9.09
C LYS A 559 -25.99 -4.00 9.92
N ALA A 560 -25.83 -5.33 9.96
CA ALA A 560 -24.74 -5.98 10.67
C ALA A 560 -24.08 -6.98 9.71
N ASN A 561 -22.81 -6.73 9.37
CA ASN A 561 -22.08 -7.52 8.39
C ASN A 561 -20.78 -8.06 8.95
N ILE A 562 -20.36 -9.21 8.45
CA ILE A 562 -19.02 -9.77 8.65
C ILE A 562 -18.34 -9.84 7.29
N THR A 563 -17.16 -9.24 7.19
CA THR A 563 -16.31 -9.32 5.99
C THR A 563 -15.13 -10.23 6.26
N GLU A 564 -14.92 -11.20 5.41
CA GLU A 564 -13.82 -12.15 5.46
C GLU A 564 -12.94 -11.98 4.22
N ASN A 565 -11.64 -11.74 4.42
CA ASN A 565 -10.68 -11.60 3.33
C ASN A 565 -10.00 -12.94 3.09
N PHE A 566 -10.34 -13.64 2.00
CA PHE A 566 -9.69 -14.90 1.63
C PHE A 566 -8.31 -14.69 1.02
N THR A 567 -8.19 -13.65 0.20
CA THR A 567 -6.94 -13.21 -0.41
C THR A 567 -6.89 -11.69 -0.40
N ARG A 568 -5.76 -11.10 -0.81
CA ARG A 568 -5.67 -9.63 -1.02
C ARG A 568 -6.68 -9.12 -2.05
N GLN A 569 -7.13 -9.98 -2.97
CA GLN A 569 -7.98 -9.63 -4.10
C GLN A 569 -9.43 -10.08 -3.92
N SER A 570 -9.72 -10.98 -2.97
CA SER A 570 -11.04 -11.60 -2.82
C SER A 570 -11.58 -11.39 -1.42
N LYS A 571 -12.77 -10.83 -1.35
CA LYS A 571 -13.50 -10.54 -0.10
C LYS A 571 -14.89 -11.20 -0.16
N PHE A 572 -15.30 -11.77 0.95
CA PHE A 572 -16.66 -12.25 1.17
C PHE A 572 -17.28 -11.47 2.31
N THR A 573 -18.42 -10.83 2.04
CA THR A 573 -19.18 -10.09 3.05
C THR A 573 -20.56 -10.73 3.17
N TYR A 574 -20.95 -11.04 4.38
CA TYR A 574 -22.27 -11.57 4.67
C TYR A 574 -22.85 -10.91 5.92
N GLY A 575 -24.16 -10.78 5.97
CA GLY A 575 -24.80 -10.09 7.08
C GLY A 575 -26.29 -10.05 7.02
N LEU A 576 -26.86 -9.38 8.02
CA LEU A 576 -28.29 -9.15 8.17
C LEU A 576 -28.59 -7.67 7.99
N VAL A 577 -29.63 -7.37 7.24
CA VAL A 577 -30.20 -6.02 7.06
C VAL A 577 -31.63 -6.05 7.52
N MET A 578 -32.00 -5.10 8.35
CA MET A 578 -33.38 -4.85 8.77
C MET A 578 -33.68 -3.39 8.53
N GLU A 579 -34.68 -3.10 7.71
CA GLU A 579 -35.02 -1.73 7.32
C GLU A 579 -36.53 -1.53 7.23
N GLU A 580 -36.94 -0.31 7.51
CA GLU A 580 -38.27 0.20 7.24
C GLU A 580 -38.16 1.19 6.06
N ILE A 581 -38.98 1.00 5.07
CA ILE A 581 -39.05 1.82 3.86
C ILE A 581 -40.36 2.59 3.89
N THR A 582 -40.27 3.90 3.70
CA THR A 582 -41.46 4.78 3.62
C THR A 582 -41.36 5.58 2.34
N THR A 583 -42.42 5.55 1.53
CA THR A 583 -42.52 6.38 0.33
C THR A 583 -43.25 7.65 0.62
N ARG A 584 -42.68 8.80 0.17
CA ARG A 584 -43.20 10.12 0.45
C ARG A 584 -43.29 10.96 -0.82
N ASP A 585 -44.27 11.85 -0.82
CA ASP A 585 -44.42 12.92 -1.83
C ASP A 585 -43.50 14.12 -1.52
N GLU A 586 -43.54 15.14 -2.38
CA GLU A 586 -42.77 16.37 -2.24
C GLU A 586 -43.15 17.15 -0.94
N SER A 587 -44.38 17.02 -0.45
CA SER A 587 -44.85 17.60 0.81
C SER A 587 -44.49 16.76 2.03
N SER A 588 -43.69 15.70 1.88
CA SER A 588 -43.28 14.76 2.93
C SER A 588 -44.44 13.90 3.51
N HIS A 589 -45.62 13.87 2.89
CA HIS A 589 -46.68 12.96 3.26
C HIS A 589 -46.41 11.55 2.70
N ILE A 590 -46.94 10.54 3.38
CA ILE A 590 -46.85 9.16 2.92
C ILE A 590 -47.69 8.99 1.65
N SER A 591 -47.05 8.53 0.59
CA SER A 591 -47.68 8.32 -0.71
C SER A 591 -47.78 6.81 -1.01
N PRO A 592 -48.97 6.19 -0.86
CA PRO A 592 -49.15 4.77 -1.11
C PRO A 592 -49.11 4.41 -2.61
N ASN A 593 -49.43 5.36 -3.49
CA ASN A 593 -49.44 5.20 -4.95
C ASN A 593 -48.56 6.27 -5.62
N GLY A 594 -47.97 5.94 -6.74
CA GLY A 594 -47.32 6.89 -7.64
C GLY A 594 -48.35 7.77 -8.32
N GLN A 595 -47.89 8.87 -8.87
CA GLN A 595 -48.71 9.75 -9.65
C GLN A 595 -48.58 9.45 -11.15
N ARG A 596 -49.60 9.66 -11.95
CA ARG A 596 -49.52 9.53 -13.41
C ARG A 596 -50.23 10.68 -14.09
N VAL A 597 -49.76 11.02 -15.29
CA VAL A 597 -50.41 12.01 -16.13
C VAL A 597 -51.56 11.32 -16.92
N LEU A 598 -52.73 11.90 -16.83
CA LEU A 598 -53.88 11.45 -17.59
C LEU A 598 -53.75 11.96 -19.03
N PRO A 599 -54.43 11.31 -20.03
CA PRO A 599 -54.46 11.78 -21.40
C PRO A 599 -55.00 13.22 -21.57
N SER A 600 -55.75 13.69 -20.57
CA SER A 600 -56.28 15.09 -20.50
C SER A 600 -55.25 16.10 -19.98
N GLY A 601 -54.03 15.71 -19.62
CA GLY A 601 -53.00 16.55 -19.02
C GLY A 601 -53.13 16.75 -17.52
N GLY A 602 -54.14 16.15 -16.84
CA GLY A 602 -54.28 16.21 -15.40
C GLY A 602 -53.44 15.16 -14.70
N ILE A 603 -53.03 15.42 -13.46
CA ILE A 603 -52.30 14.47 -12.63
C ILE A 603 -53.29 13.69 -11.76
N SER A 604 -53.18 12.37 -11.77
CA SER A 604 -53.95 11.45 -10.92
C SER A 604 -53.07 10.74 -9.93
N ALA A 605 -53.55 10.55 -8.71
CA ALA A 605 -52.86 9.78 -7.65
C ALA A 605 -53.12 8.27 -7.71
N ASP A 606 -53.69 7.76 -8.81
CA ASP A 606 -54.00 6.36 -9.04
C ASP A 606 -52.92 5.61 -9.82
N GLY A 607 -51.71 6.07 -9.76
CA GLY A 607 -50.53 5.41 -10.34
C GLY A 607 -50.17 4.07 -9.68
N PRO A 608 -49.02 3.49 -10.04
CA PRO A 608 -48.60 2.20 -9.49
C PRO A 608 -48.39 2.28 -7.97
N PRO A 609 -48.65 1.16 -7.25
CA PRO A 609 -48.41 1.12 -5.80
C PRO A 609 -46.91 1.32 -5.53
N THR A 610 -46.63 2.20 -4.60
CA THR A 610 -45.25 2.57 -4.24
C THR A 610 -44.58 1.54 -3.34
N THR A 611 -45.36 0.77 -2.60
CA THR A 611 -44.89 -0.26 -1.65
C THR A 611 -45.58 -1.62 -1.89
N LEU A 612 -44.98 -2.68 -1.43
CA LEU A 612 -45.56 -4.02 -1.52
C LEU A 612 -46.83 -4.15 -0.69
N SER A 613 -46.84 -3.53 0.49
CA SER A 613 -48.01 -3.48 1.39
C SER A 613 -49.17 -2.67 0.83
N GLY A 614 -48.89 -1.72 -0.09
CA GLY A 614 -49.87 -0.74 -0.59
C GLY A 614 -50.21 0.36 0.41
N THR A 615 -49.51 0.46 1.54
CA THR A 615 -49.75 1.48 2.61
C THR A 615 -48.76 2.65 2.54
N GLY A 616 -47.77 2.60 1.67
CA GLY A 616 -46.64 3.52 1.65
C GLY A 616 -45.54 3.21 2.65
N ILE A 617 -45.68 2.12 3.46
CA ILE A 617 -44.67 1.69 4.44
C ILE A 617 -44.48 0.19 4.28
N ASP A 618 -43.23 -0.22 4.01
CA ASP A 618 -42.81 -1.62 4.02
C ASP A 618 -41.71 -1.86 5.05
N ARG A 619 -41.69 -3.08 5.60
CA ARG A 619 -40.61 -3.55 6.49
C ARG A 619 -39.92 -4.72 5.85
N MET A 620 -38.61 -4.67 5.83
CA MET A 620 -37.78 -5.72 5.21
C MET A 620 -36.75 -6.26 6.18
N ALA A 621 -36.59 -7.58 6.16
CA ALA A 621 -35.48 -8.25 6.83
C ALA A 621 -34.88 -9.26 5.85
N PHE A 622 -33.61 -9.13 5.54
CA PHE A 622 -32.94 -10.01 4.57
C PHE A 622 -31.49 -10.29 4.94
N LEU A 623 -31.02 -11.44 4.55
CA LEU A 623 -29.61 -11.82 4.58
C LEU A 623 -28.95 -11.35 3.29
N GLN A 624 -27.86 -10.65 3.43
CA GLN A 624 -27.05 -10.18 2.31
C GLN A 624 -25.74 -10.95 2.25
N ALA A 625 -25.36 -11.44 1.08
CA ALA A 625 -24.08 -12.06 0.82
C ALA A 625 -23.46 -11.40 -0.43
N ASN A 626 -22.20 -11.02 -0.32
CA ASN A 626 -21.47 -10.33 -1.40
C ASN A 626 -20.07 -10.94 -1.55
N ILE A 627 -19.74 -11.39 -2.75
CA ILE A 627 -18.40 -11.84 -3.12
C ILE A 627 -17.80 -10.81 -4.08
N THR A 628 -16.71 -10.20 -3.67
CA THR A 628 -15.97 -9.25 -4.50
C THR A 628 -14.59 -9.82 -4.82
N ARG A 629 -14.26 -9.87 -6.10
CA ARG A 629 -12.90 -10.15 -6.58
C ARG A 629 -12.42 -8.95 -7.37
N ASP A 630 -11.35 -8.32 -6.90
CA ASP A 630 -10.73 -7.14 -7.50
C ASP A 630 -9.25 -7.41 -7.74
N ASN A 631 -8.89 -7.60 -9.01
CA ASN A 631 -7.51 -7.81 -9.47
C ASN A 631 -7.01 -6.63 -10.29
N THR A 632 -7.58 -5.46 -10.09
CA THR A 632 -7.16 -4.26 -10.81
C THR A 632 -5.81 -3.76 -10.33
N LYS A 633 -5.01 -3.26 -11.27
CA LYS A 633 -3.69 -2.64 -11.04
C LYS A 633 -3.63 -1.32 -11.79
N PHE A 634 -2.83 -0.40 -11.28
CA PHE A 634 -2.49 0.83 -11.99
C PHE A 634 -1.20 0.63 -12.78
N VAL A 635 -1.26 0.81 -14.09
CA VAL A 635 -0.10 0.79 -15.01
C VAL A 635 0.03 2.19 -15.59
N ASN A 636 1.05 2.94 -15.18
CA ASN A 636 1.30 4.33 -15.59
C ASN A 636 0.05 5.25 -15.45
N GLY A 637 -0.79 5.01 -14.42
CA GLY A 637 -2.02 5.77 -14.18
C GLY A 637 -3.29 5.24 -14.86
N ALA A 638 -3.20 4.22 -15.72
CA ALA A 638 -4.36 3.51 -16.27
C ALA A 638 -4.73 2.29 -15.41
N ILE A 639 -6.03 2.03 -15.24
CA ILE A 639 -6.54 0.85 -14.57
C ILE A 639 -6.54 -0.33 -15.54
N VAL A 640 -5.94 -1.46 -15.14
CA VAL A 640 -5.89 -2.71 -15.91
C VAL A 640 -6.23 -3.88 -15.00
N GLY A 641 -6.90 -4.91 -15.51
CA GLY A 641 -7.27 -6.10 -14.74
C GLY A 641 -8.76 -6.39 -14.77
N GLU A 642 -9.28 -6.96 -13.71
CA GLU A 642 -10.69 -7.34 -13.61
C GLU A 642 -11.28 -7.04 -12.23
N ARG A 643 -12.55 -6.64 -12.21
CA ARG A 643 -13.34 -6.49 -10.99
C ARG A 643 -14.67 -7.21 -11.19
N ASN A 644 -14.95 -8.16 -10.32
CA ASN A 644 -16.15 -8.98 -10.35
C ASN A 644 -16.84 -8.89 -9.00
N VAL A 645 -18.15 -8.61 -9.02
CA VAL A 645 -18.98 -8.50 -7.81
C VAL A 645 -20.22 -9.35 -8.02
N PHE A 646 -20.47 -10.25 -7.10
CA PHE A 646 -21.71 -11.02 -7.03
C PHE A 646 -22.37 -10.79 -5.67
N GLN A 647 -23.60 -10.31 -5.69
CA GLN A 647 -24.40 -10.02 -4.50
C GLN A 647 -25.70 -10.80 -4.54
N VAL A 648 -26.10 -11.34 -3.40
CA VAL A 648 -27.39 -11.98 -3.18
C VAL A 648 -28.00 -11.42 -1.91
N ASP A 649 -29.25 -11.00 -2.01
CA ASP A 649 -30.07 -10.55 -0.88
C ASP A 649 -31.24 -11.51 -0.76
N GLN A 650 -31.31 -12.28 0.33
CA GLN A 650 -32.34 -13.24 0.62
C GLN A 650 -33.32 -12.69 1.65
N GLY A 651 -34.53 -12.34 1.24
CA GLY A 651 -35.62 -11.94 2.14
C GLY A 651 -36.03 -13.12 3.03
N LEU A 652 -36.27 -12.87 4.30
CA LEU A 652 -36.52 -13.93 5.29
C LEU A 652 -37.95 -14.40 5.29
N GLY A 653 -38.91 -13.63 4.78
CA GLY A 653 -40.31 -14.08 4.68
C GLY A 653 -40.96 -14.41 6.01
N VAL A 654 -40.57 -13.78 7.11
CA VAL A 654 -41.07 -14.12 8.46
C VAL A 654 -42.41 -13.44 8.71
N GLY A 655 -43.49 -14.25 8.71
CA GLY A 655 -44.87 -13.75 8.90
C GLY A 655 -45.41 -13.00 7.68
N SER A 656 -46.61 -12.44 7.80
CA SER A 656 -47.27 -11.68 6.72
C SER A 656 -46.68 -10.28 6.45
N LYS A 657 -45.73 -9.81 7.29
CA LYS A 657 -45.20 -8.43 7.22
C LYS A 657 -43.87 -8.31 6.48
N PHE A 658 -43.13 -9.40 6.32
CA PHE A 658 -41.82 -9.36 5.66
C PHE A 658 -41.89 -10.13 4.34
N PRO A 659 -41.48 -9.52 3.21
CA PRO A 659 -41.52 -10.19 1.91
C PRO A 659 -40.49 -11.32 1.81
N PHE A 660 -40.87 -12.37 1.06
CA PHE A 660 -39.95 -13.42 0.69
C PHE A 660 -39.44 -13.19 -0.73
N PHE A 661 -38.14 -12.94 -0.87
CA PHE A 661 -37.52 -12.72 -2.17
C PHE A 661 -36.06 -13.19 -2.18
N ASN A 662 -35.55 -13.46 -3.37
CA ASN A 662 -34.14 -13.66 -3.65
C ASN A 662 -33.75 -12.70 -4.75
N ARG A 663 -33.04 -11.63 -4.40
CA ARG A 663 -32.50 -10.65 -5.32
C ARG A 663 -31.01 -10.91 -5.51
N HIS A 664 -30.58 -11.07 -6.74
CA HIS A 664 -29.20 -11.33 -7.08
C HIS A 664 -28.71 -10.40 -8.17
N GLN A 665 -27.44 -10.04 -8.07
CA GLN A 665 -26.78 -9.12 -8.99
C GLN A 665 -25.38 -9.63 -9.30
N LEU A 666 -25.01 -9.59 -10.56
CA LEU A 666 -23.67 -9.93 -11.04
C LEU A 666 -23.12 -8.77 -11.86
N THR A 667 -22.02 -8.20 -11.40
CA THR A 667 -21.30 -7.14 -12.12
C THR A 667 -19.91 -7.65 -12.50
N LEU A 668 -19.61 -7.62 -13.78
CA LEU A 668 -18.33 -8.02 -14.35
C LEU A 668 -17.72 -6.82 -15.07
N THR A 669 -16.51 -6.45 -14.71
CA THR A 669 -15.77 -5.39 -15.40
C THR A 669 -14.37 -5.86 -15.72
N ARG A 670 -13.98 -5.81 -16.99
CA ARG A 670 -12.64 -6.13 -17.47
C ARG A 670 -11.97 -4.92 -18.09
N PHE A 671 -10.76 -4.64 -17.67
CA PHE A 671 -9.87 -3.60 -18.19
C PHE A 671 -8.74 -4.28 -18.97
N ILE A 672 -8.88 -4.33 -20.29
CA ILE A 672 -7.95 -5.03 -21.18
C ILE A 672 -6.96 -4.02 -21.74
N GLN A 673 -5.69 -4.22 -21.43
CA GLN A 673 -4.60 -3.44 -21.99
C GLN A 673 -4.41 -3.79 -23.46
N LEU A 674 -4.64 -2.83 -24.38
CA LEU A 674 -4.55 -3.05 -25.81
C LEU A 674 -3.08 -3.07 -26.31
N LYS A 675 -2.19 -2.33 -25.64
CA LYS A 675 -0.77 -2.26 -25.98
C LYS A 675 0.08 -2.42 -24.73
N LYS A 676 1.02 -3.36 -24.71
CA LYS A 676 1.99 -3.46 -23.64
C LYS A 676 2.89 -2.23 -23.63
N VAL A 677 3.05 -1.60 -22.50
CA VAL A 677 3.95 -0.46 -22.26
C VAL A 677 4.89 -0.81 -21.13
N GLU A 678 6.07 -0.24 -21.14
CA GLU A 678 7.01 -0.37 -20.05
C GLU A 678 6.48 0.38 -18.82
N GLU A 679 6.56 -0.25 -17.66
CA GLU A 679 6.15 0.37 -16.39
C GLU A 679 7.24 1.35 -15.92
N GLY A 680 6.85 2.55 -15.53
CA GLY A 680 7.78 3.57 -15.00
C GLY A 680 7.11 4.89 -14.71
N ALA A 681 7.75 5.65 -13.78
CA ALA A 681 7.27 6.95 -13.33
C ALA A 681 7.28 7.92 -14.46
N ASN A 682 6.82 8.42 -15.28
CA ASN A 682 6.84 9.32 -16.44
C ASN A 682 6.62 8.63 -17.79
N LYS A 683 6.21 7.35 -17.79
CA LYS A 683 5.83 6.70 -19.06
C LYS A 683 4.35 6.92 -19.37
N PRO A 684 3.96 7.01 -20.64
CA PRO A 684 2.56 7.23 -21.01
C PRO A 684 1.69 6.03 -20.59
N PRO A 685 0.44 6.27 -20.15
CA PRO A 685 -0.48 5.20 -19.86
C PRO A 685 -0.81 4.39 -21.11
N PRO A 686 -1.14 3.10 -21.00
CA PRO A 686 -1.57 2.28 -22.13
C PRO A 686 -3.01 2.61 -22.55
N PRO A 687 -3.37 2.42 -23.82
CA PRO A 687 -4.75 2.37 -24.24
C PRO A 687 -5.45 1.13 -23.65
N VAL A 688 -6.68 1.30 -23.14
CA VAL A 688 -7.44 0.26 -22.43
C VAL A 688 -8.81 0.10 -23.02
N LEU A 689 -9.21 -1.15 -23.29
CA LEU A 689 -10.59 -1.53 -23.59
C LEU A 689 -11.27 -1.96 -22.28
N VAL A 690 -12.34 -1.30 -21.91
CA VAL A 690 -13.18 -1.65 -20.77
C VAL A 690 -14.41 -2.37 -21.27
N LEU A 691 -14.65 -3.58 -20.78
CA LEU A 691 -15.87 -4.33 -21.02
C LEU A 691 -16.63 -4.43 -19.69
N HIS A 692 -17.87 -4.04 -19.70
CA HIS A 692 -18.75 -4.04 -18.53
C HIS A 692 -20.01 -4.85 -18.81
N GLY A 693 -20.41 -5.65 -17.84
CA GLY A 693 -21.67 -6.38 -17.86
C GLY A 693 -22.29 -6.34 -16.47
N HIS A 694 -23.58 -6.04 -16.41
CA HIS A 694 -24.38 -6.07 -15.19
C HIS A 694 -25.65 -6.88 -15.45
N TYR A 695 -25.87 -7.89 -14.64
CA TYR A 695 -27.09 -8.65 -14.61
C TYR A 695 -27.73 -8.49 -13.22
N GLY A 696 -29.00 -8.10 -13.20
CA GLY A 696 -29.80 -8.07 -11.98
C GLY A 696 -31.03 -8.95 -12.14
N GLY A 697 -31.38 -9.71 -11.09
CA GLY A 697 -32.54 -10.57 -11.10
C GLY A 697 -33.19 -10.72 -9.72
N CYS A 698 -34.49 -10.96 -9.69
CA CYS A 698 -35.22 -11.21 -8.46
C CYS A 698 -36.24 -12.34 -8.64
N VAL A 699 -36.30 -13.26 -7.68
CA VAL A 699 -37.32 -14.34 -7.58
C VAL A 699 -38.09 -14.09 -6.29
N GLY A 700 -39.43 -14.26 -6.34
CA GLY A 700 -40.30 -13.96 -5.20
C GLY A 700 -40.91 -12.56 -5.23
N ASP A 701 -41.20 -11.98 -4.08
CA ASP A 701 -41.85 -10.67 -3.96
C ASP A 701 -40.83 -9.55 -4.24
N LEU A 702 -41.05 -8.75 -5.26
CA LEU A 702 -40.22 -7.58 -5.55
C LEU A 702 -41.03 -6.31 -5.30
N PRO A 703 -40.68 -5.51 -4.31
CA PRO A 703 -41.28 -4.18 -4.12
C PRO A 703 -40.96 -3.27 -5.30
N SER A 704 -41.89 -2.37 -5.66
CA SER A 704 -41.69 -1.47 -6.79
C SER A 704 -40.48 -0.56 -6.61
N TYR A 705 -40.25 -0.04 -5.41
CA TYR A 705 -39.10 0.84 -5.11
C TYR A 705 -37.73 0.13 -5.21
N ASP A 706 -37.68 -1.19 -5.20
CA ASP A 706 -36.48 -2.01 -5.35
C ASP A 706 -36.35 -2.65 -6.74
N ALA A 707 -37.26 -2.35 -7.66
CA ALA A 707 -37.14 -2.79 -9.04
C ALA A 707 -35.87 -2.26 -9.67
N PHE A 708 -35.24 -3.08 -10.49
CA PHE A 708 -34.05 -2.65 -11.23
C PHE A 708 -34.43 -1.64 -12.28
N THR A 709 -33.78 -0.49 -12.25
CA THR A 709 -34.07 0.61 -13.16
C THR A 709 -33.04 0.66 -14.28
N LEU A 710 -33.51 0.84 -15.50
CA LEU A 710 -32.70 0.98 -16.70
C LEU A 710 -32.67 2.45 -17.18
N GLY A 711 -31.52 2.89 -17.62
CA GLY A 711 -31.25 4.26 -18.03
C GLY A 711 -30.63 5.10 -16.91
N GLY A 712 -29.85 6.09 -17.34
CA GLY A 712 -29.14 6.99 -16.43
C GLY A 712 -27.62 6.85 -16.47
N PRO A 713 -26.96 7.77 -15.80
CA PRO A 713 -25.51 7.92 -15.88
C PRO A 713 -24.71 6.70 -15.41
N TYR A 714 -25.25 5.84 -14.60
CA TYR A 714 -24.59 4.62 -14.10
C TYR A 714 -25.12 3.33 -14.72
N SER A 715 -26.17 3.42 -15.58
CA SER A 715 -26.78 2.33 -16.33
C SER A 715 -26.49 2.52 -17.83
N VAL A 716 -27.42 3.03 -18.61
CA VAL A 716 -27.26 3.36 -20.04
C VAL A 716 -27.18 4.87 -20.17
N ARG A 717 -26.02 5.41 -20.56
CA ARG A 717 -25.80 6.86 -20.74
C ARG A 717 -26.67 7.41 -21.88
N GLY A 718 -27.01 8.67 -21.80
CA GLY A 718 -27.89 9.31 -22.82
C GLY A 718 -29.37 9.32 -22.45
N TYR A 719 -29.77 8.48 -21.46
CA TYR A 719 -31.11 8.45 -20.90
C TYR A 719 -31.13 9.03 -19.48
N ASN A 720 -32.28 9.53 -19.07
CA ASN A 720 -32.52 9.92 -17.67
C ASN A 720 -32.58 8.68 -16.74
N MET A 721 -32.46 8.89 -15.43
CA MET A 721 -32.52 7.80 -14.46
C MET A 721 -33.86 7.08 -14.55
N GLY A 722 -33.84 5.76 -14.82
CA GLY A 722 -35.05 4.93 -14.96
C GLY A 722 -35.90 5.18 -16.19
N GLU A 723 -35.49 6.00 -17.15
CA GLU A 723 -36.25 6.34 -18.33
C GLU A 723 -36.58 5.13 -19.20
N LEU A 724 -35.69 4.16 -19.32
CA LEU A 724 -35.88 2.97 -20.15
C LEU A 724 -36.78 1.94 -19.50
N GLY A 725 -36.79 1.83 -18.18
CA GLY A 725 -37.60 0.84 -17.54
C GLY A 725 -37.37 0.65 -16.06
N ALA A 726 -38.32 -0.04 -15.43
CA ALA A 726 -38.18 -0.62 -14.10
C ALA A 726 -38.62 -2.08 -14.19
N ALA A 727 -37.76 -3.02 -13.87
CA ALA A 727 -37.95 -4.42 -14.19
C ALA A 727 -37.50 -5.35 -13.06
N ARG A 728 -37.95 -6.60 -13.11
CA ARG A 728 -37.56 -7.68 -12.21
C ARG A 728 -36.18 -8.24 -12.54
N ASN A 729 -35.90 -8.36 -13.84
CA ASN A 729 -34.62 -8.84 -14.34
C ASN A 729 -34.09 -7.84 -15.38
N ILE A 730 -32.80 -7.55 -15.32
CA ILE A 730 -32.15 -6.66 -16.25
C ILE A 730 -30.82 -7.23 -16.74
N LEU A 731 -30.46 -6.83 -17.94
CA LEU A 731 -29.12 -7.05 -18.49
C LEU A 731 -28.60 -5.74 -19.09
N GLU A 732 -27.45 -5.33 -18.61
CA GLU A 732 -26.72 -4.17 -19.13
C GLU A 732 -25.35 -4.62 -19.61
N VAL A 733 -24.96 -4.15 -20.80
CA VAL A 733 -23.65 -4.40 -21.37
C VAL A 733 -23.07 -3.10 -21.89
N GLY A 734 -21.77 -2.94 -21.74
CA GLY A 734 -21.09 -1.73 -22.21
C GLY A 734 -19.64 -2.02 -22.62
N ALA A 735 -19.20 -1.29 -23.63
CA ALA A 735 -17.81 -1.29 -24.05
C ALA A 735 -17.32 0.16 -24.11
N GLU A 736 -16.10 0.40 -23.60
CA GLU A 736 -15.48 1.73 -23.60
C GLU A 736 -13.99 1.59 -23.96
N ILE A 737 -13.55 2.30 -25.00
CA ILE A 737 -12.16 2.37 -25.41
C ILE A 737 -11.58 3.67 -24.87
N ARG A 738 -10.56 3.55 -24.01
CA ARG A 738 -9.83 4.68 -23.42
C ARG A 738 -8.49 4.85 -24.10
N VAL A 739 -8.23 6.03 -24.62
CA VAL A 739 -6.97 6.38 -25.29
C VAL A 739 -6.33 7.55 -24.53
N PRO A 740 -5.09 7.40 -24.06
CA PRO A 740 -4.40 8.50 -23.42
C PRO A 740 -3.96 9.54 -24.45
N VAL A 741 -4.20 10.82 -24.15
CA VAL A 741 -3.77 11.96 -24.96
C VAL A 741 -3.09 12.96 -24.03
N ARG A 742 -1.77 13.02 -24.04
CA ARG A 742 -0.97 13.84 -23.09
C ARG A 742 -1.35 13.53 -21.65
N ASN A 743 -1.87 14.51 -20.91
CA ASN A 743 -2.26 14.38 -19.50
C ASN A 743 -3.76 14.04 -19.31
N THR A 744 -4.46 13.73 -20.38
CA THR A 744 -5.91 13.47 -20.40
C THR A 744 -6.20 12.12 -21.00
N HIS A 745 -7.43 11.64 -20.84
CA HIS A 745 -7.91 10.43 -21.51
C HIS A 745 -9.13 10.78 -22.32
N VAL A 746 -9.11 10.44 -23.59
CA VAL A 746 -10.28 10.47 -24.47
C VAL A 746 -10.83 9.07 -24.56
N TYR A 747 -12.13 8.93 -24.55
CA TYR A 747 -12.78 7.63 -24.64
C TYR A 747 -14.04 7.69 -25.50
N ALA A 748 -14.31 6.59 -26.16
CA ALA A 748 -15.56 6.33 -26.86
C ALA A 748 -16.24 5.12 -26.23
N PHE A 749 -17.57 5.13 -26.22
CA PHE A 749 -18.33 4.06 -25.59
C PHE A 749 -19.58 3.71 -26.37
N ALA A 750 -20.06 2.48 -26.19
CA ALA A 750 -21.35 1.99 -26.62
C ALA A 750 -21.95 1.13 -25.50
N GLU A 751 -23.22 1.30 -25.22
CA GLU A 751 -23.94 0.65 -24.12
C GLU A 751 -25.32 0.18 -24.59
N HIS A 752 -25.79 -0.90 -23.96
CA HIS A 752 -27.12 -1.45 -24.17
C HIS A 752 -27.71 -1.96 -22.88
N GLY A 753 -28.94 -1.66 -22.61
CA GLY A 753 -29.73 -2.17 -21.50
C GLY A 753 -31.06 -2.79 -21.95
N ASN A 754 -31.47 -3.86 -21.30
CA ASN A 754 -32.69 -4.59 -21.60
C ASN A 754 -33.34 -5.11 -20.30
N ASP A 755 -34.64 -4.98 -20.18
CA ASP A 755 -35.46 -5.45 -19.05
C ASP A 755 -35.85 -6.92 -19.17
N LEU A 756 -35.38 -7.61 -20.17
CA LEU A 756 -35.66 -9.03 -20.47
C LEU A 756 -37.16 -9.37 -20.48
N GLY A 757 -38.01 -8.38 -20.78
CA GLY A 757 -39.48 -8.51 -20.81
C GLY A 757 -40.12 -8.70 -19.42
N SER A 758 -39.38 -8.40 -18.33
CA SER A 758 -39.80 -8.66 -16.98
C SER A 758 -40.36 -7.45 -16.21
N SER A 759 -40.53 -6.34 -16.86
CA SER A 759 -41.18 -5.13 -16.30
C SER A 759 -42.63 -5.39 -15.89
N LYS A 760 -43.34 -6.23 -16.61
CA LYS A 760 -44.73 -6.67 -16.29
C LYS A 760 -44.82 -7.45 -14.98
N ASP A 761 -43.73 -8.07 -14.53
CA ASP A 761 -43.65 -8.84 -13.30
C ASP A 761 -43.43 -7.98 -12.05
N VAL A 762 -43.24 -6.67 -12.23
CA VAL A 762 -43.18 -5.69 -11.13
C VAL A 762 -44.59 -5.25 -10.79
N LYS A 763 -44.92 -5.21 -9.50
CA LYS A 763 -46.25 -4.85 -9.02
C LYS A 763 -46.68 -3.48 -9.57
N GLY A 764 -47.87 -3.44 -10.22
CA GLY A 764 -48.39 -2.20 -10.85
C GLY A 764 -47.76 -1.86 -12.20
N ASN A 765 -46.85 -2.69 -12.68
CA ASN A 765 -46.15 -2.51 -13.96
C ASN A 765 -45.74 -1.04 -14.24
N PRO A 766 -44.81 -0.48 -13.47
CA PRO A 766 -44.46 0.94 -13.59
C PRO A 766 -43.91 1.30 -14.97
N THR A 767 -43.34 0.36 -15.71
CA THR A 767 -42.81 0.57 -17.08
C THR A 767 -43.94 0.84 -18.06
N GLU A 768 -45.02 0.07 -17.98
CA GLU A 768 -46.21 0.30 -18.85
C GLU A 768 -46.96 1.54 -18.43
N VAL A 769 -47.16 1.74 -17.12
CA VAL A 769 -47.87 2.93 -16.60
C VAL A 769 -47.19 4.22 -17.02
N TYR A 770 -45.85 4.25 -16.99
CA TYR A 770 -45.04 5.40 -17.40
C TYR A 770 -44.57 5.32 -18.86
N ARG A 771 -45.10 4.39 -19.67
CA ARG A 771 -44.82 4.22 -21.09
C ARG A 771 -43.36 4.14 -21.44
N ARG A 772 -42.60 3.36 -20.65
CA ARG A 772 -41.18 3.13 -20.86
C ARG A 772 -40.94 2.02 -21.87
N MET A 773 -39.80 2.07 -22.56
CA MET A 773 -39.52 1.15 -23.70
C MET A 773 -39.05 -0.22 -23.26
N GLY A 774 -38.50 -0.37 -22.05
CA GLY A 774 -37.93 -1.60 -21.53
C GLY A 774 -36.52 -1.94 -22.03
N HIS A 775 -36.03 -1.26 -23.06
CA HIS A 775 -34.69 -1.46 -23.62
C HIS A 775 -34.19 -0.18 -24.28
N GLY A 776 -32.88 -0.06 -24.40
CA GLY A 776 -32.27 1.07 -25.08
C GLY A 776 -30.77 0.90 -25.29
N SER A 777 -30.29 1.55 -26.33
CA SER A 777 -28.85 1.60 -26.64
C SER A 777 -28.38 3.05 -26.68
N SER A 778 -27.12 3.26 -26.34
CA SER A 778 -26.48 4.56 -26.48
C SER A 778 -25.02 4.41 -26.90
N TYR A 779 -24.53 5.44 -27.54
CA TYR A 779 -23.13 5.56 -27.91
C TYR A 779 -22.68 7.00 -27.70
N GLY A 780 -21.37 7.17 -27.51
CA GLY A 780 -20.88 8.51 -27.28
C GLY A 780 -19.38 8.56 -27.11
N ALA A 781 -18.92 9.75 -26.80
CA ALA A 781 -17.51 10.01 -26.51
C ALA A 781 -17.38 10.94 -25.32
N GLY A 782 -16.21 10.88 -24.65
CA GLY A 782 -15.93 11.75 -23.52
C GLY A 782 -14.46 12.04 -23.35
N VAL A 783 -14.20 13.05 -22.55
CA VAL A 783 -12.85 13.45 -22.16
C VAL A 783 -12.76 13.46 -20.64
N LYS A 784 -11.71 12.88 -20.10
CA LYS A 784 -11.40 12.89 -18.68
C LYS A 784 -10.28 13.90 -18.40
N LEU A 785 -10.58 14.92 -17.61
CA LEU A 785 -9.67 15.97 -17.15
C LEU A 785 -9.49 15.84 -15.63
N GLY A 786 -8.47 15.13 -15.19
CA GLY A 786 -8.27 14.85 -13.77
C GLY A 786 -9.44 14.04 -13.17
N LEU A 787 -10.20 14.63 -12.25
CA LEU A 787 -11.38 14.00 -11.63
C LEU A 787 -12.68 14.25 -12.41
N VAL A 788 -12.70 15.18 -13.34
CA VAL A 788 -13.90 15.57 -14.11
C VAL A 788 -13.95 14.81 -15.41
N ARG A 789 -15.14 14.31 -15.77
CA ARG A 789 -15.48 13.73 -17.06
C ARG A 789 -16.55 14.57 -17.75
N ALA A 790 -16.28 14.96 -18.97
CA ALA A 790 -17.27 15.56 -19.88
C ALA A 790 -17.61 14.50 -20.93
N GLU A 791 -18.87 14.12 -21.00
CA GLU A 791 -19.37 13.04 -21.86
C GLU A 791 -20.51 13.55 -22.73
N TYR A 792 -20.44 13.25 -24.01
CA TYR A 792 -21.56 13.43 -24.94
C TYR A 792 -22.10 12.06 -25.31
N ALA A 793 -23.36 11.81 -24.97
CA ALA A 793 -24.04 10.54 -25.23
C ALA A 793 -25.21 10.77 -26.15
N VAL A 794 -25.37 9.91 -27.12
CA VAL A 794 -26.50 9.90 -28.06
C VAL A 794 -27.38 8.70 -27.76
N ASP A 795 -28.64 8.95 -27.51
CA ASP A 795 -29.69 7.94 -27.47
C ASP A 795 -29.93 7.39 -28.87
N HIS A 796 -29.72 6.07 -29.03
CA HIS A 796 -29.97 5.43 -30.35
C HIS A 796 -31.43 5.37 -30.71
N ASN A 797 -32.36 5.36 -29.75
CA ASN A 797 -33.79 5.19 -30.00
C ASN A 797 -34.43 6.47 -30.56
N THR A 798 -34.04 7.63 -30.01
CA THR A 798 -34.58 8.93 -30.42
C THR A 798 -33.59 9.76 -31.23
N GLY A 799 -32.30 9.40 -31.24
CA GLY A 799 -31.24 10.19 -31.88
C GLY A 799 -30.90 11.48 -31.13
N THR A 800 -31.43 11.67 -29.92
CA THR A 800 -31.14 12.85 -29.12
C THR A 800 -29.80 12.71 -28.41
N GLY A 801 -29.01 13.81 -28.42
CA GLY A 801 -27.72 13.86 -27.73
C GLY A 801 -27.77 14.71 -26.47
N ALA A 802 -27.15 14.27 -25.44
CA ALA A 802 -27.04 15.01 -24.19
C ALA A 802 -25.60 15.10 -23.70
N LEU A 803 -25.23 16.25 -23.13
CA LEU A 803 -23.92 16.49 -22.53
C LEU A 803 -24.02 16.29 -21.03
N PHE A 804 -23.14 15.46 -20.50
CA PHE A 804 -23.08 15.13 -19.08
C PHE A 804 -21.72 15.51 -18.50
N PHE A 805 -21.72 16.01 -17.27
CA PHE A 805 -20.51 16.22 -16.48
C PHE A 805 -20.54 15.30 -15.27
N ARG A 806 -19.40 14.66 -15.00
CA ARG A 806 -19.26 13.73 -13.86
C ARG A 806 -17.96 13.90 -13.14
N PHE A 807 -17.96 13.49 -11.88
CA PHE A 807 -16.77 13.39 -11.06
C PHE A 807 -16.43 11.92 -10.81
N GLY A 808 -15.13 11.59 -10.85
CA GLY A 808 -14.61 10.27 -10.54
C GLY A 808 -14.65 9.25 -11.70
N GLU A 809 -14.38 7.99 -11.35
CA GLU A 809 -14.43 6.85 -12.26
C GLU A 809 -15.84 6.23 -12.28
N ARG A 810 -16.23 5.69 -13.43
CA ARG A 810 -17.54 5.00 -13.54
C ARG A 810 -17.44 3.55 -13.05
N PHE A 811 -16.33 2.89 -13.35
CA PHE A 811 -16.13 1.47 -13.09
C PHE A 811 -15.02 1.22 -12.09
#